data_dce1fe2f3cc0b2c711384dff7098ff4c
#
_entry.id   dce1fe2f3cc0b2c711384dff7098ff4c
#
_cell.length_a   1.000
_cell.length_b   1.000
_cell.length_c   1.000
_cell.angle_alpha   90.00
_cell.angle_beta   90.00
_cell.angle_gamma   90.00
#
_symmetry.space_group_name_H-M   'P 1'
#
loop_
_entity.id
_entity.type
_entity.pdbx_description
1 polymer ?
#
loop_
_entity_poly.entity_id
_entity_poly.type
_entity_poly.pdbx_seq_one_letter_code
_entity_poly.pdbx_strand_id
1 'polypeptide(L)'
;LKTEASIFNEKESIMAKLLWQPSEERIKGTNMYRFMNLINEKHGKNFAEYKDLYQWSVENITDFWADFWDFAGIKASAPYNKVIDDVNKMPGAKWFSGTRLNFAENLLRYRDDQTALIFKGEEQAIRKITYAELYDEVARVAKAMKDMGVKTGDRVVGFMPNMPEAIIVMLAATSMGATWSSCSPDFGVKGVLDRFGQIKPKVLFTANGYFFKGKGLDSLARISNILKEISSVEKVVVVPYTEQTPDISEVPNGVLYNDFKSSESGLEIEFEQLPFDHPLYIMYSSGTTGLPKCMVQSAGGILVHHLKELILHTDLKREDTIFYFTTCGWMMWNWLTTSLGVGATLSLFDGNPFHPEPGALWKMTQDEKITVFGTSAGYLAALQNAGVKPGKEYDLSSLRAVLSTGSPLSMEGFDFVYQEIKEDLQLASIAGGTDLNGCFALGNPMGAVYAGELQCRGLAMKVEAFDDNGCPIVNEQGELVCSAPFPSMPIYFWDDPNGEKYHAAYFDVYPNIWRHGDYIEVNDRGGVTIYGRSDATLNPGGVRIGTAEIYRQVEQVEEIEDSLVIGQPWENDVRVILFVKMAEGQELTEEVMNAIRKTIRVNASPRHVPAKILPVPDIPYTLNMKKVELAVKKIVEGKPVLNKDALKNPEVLDYYGSIKELQE
;
A
#
# COMPACT_ATOMS: atom_id res chain seq x y z
N LEU A 1 44.24 36.88 -1.44
CA LEU A 1 44.10 35.97 -0.31
C LEU A 1 43.00 36.39 0.64
N LYS A 2 41.75 36.56 0.16
CA LYS A 2 40.50 36.71 0.95
C LYS A 2 39.32 36.68 -0.01
N THR A 3 39.10 35.57 -0.75
CA THR A 3 37.92 35.43 -1.66
C THR A 3 37.52 33.98 -1.94
N GLU A 4 38.03 33.00 -1.22
CA GLU A 4 37.64 31.56 -1.41
C GLU A 4 36.96 30.93 -0.20
N ALA A 5 36.74 31.67 0.88
CA ALA A 5 36.14 31.12 2.13
C ALA A 5 34.67 31.54 2.33
N SER A 6 34.01 32.22 1.37
CA SER A 6 32.64 32.68 1.53
C SER A 6 31.60 32.01 0.62
N ILE A 7 32.01 30.94 -0.13
CA ILE A 7 31.09 30.22 -1.03
C ILE A 7 30.61 28.87 -0.43
N PHE A 8 31.09 28.51 0.74
CA PHE A 8 30.78 27.20 1.37
C PHE A 8 29.76 27.25 2.53
N ASN A 9 29.04 28.36 2.72
CA ASN A 9 28.12 28.49 3.85
C ASN A 9 26.75 29.06 3.50
N GLU A 10 26.18 28.71 2.36
CA GLU A 10 24.75 28.93 2.03
C GLU A 10 24.12 27.65 1.48
N LYS A 11 24.22 26.55 2.21
CA LYS A 11 23.11 25.63 2.33
C LYS A 11 22.19 26.21 3.40
N GLU A 12 21.43 27.25 3.05
CA GLU A 12 20.15 27.44 3.70
C GLU A 12 19.38 26.14 3.45
N SER A 13 19.21 25.34 4.49
CA SER A 13 18.23 24.28 4.47
C SER A 13 16.93 24.98 4.11
N ILE A 14 16.40 24.74 2.92
CA ILE A 14 15.07 25.18 2.55
C ILE A 14 14.17 24.51 3.60
N MET A 15 13.79 25.29 4.63
CA MET A 15 12.90 24.78 5.67
C MET A 15 11.63 24.35 4.96
N ALA A 16 11.27 23.08 5.08
CA ALA A 16 10.08 22.53 4.44
C ALA A 16 8.87 23.40 4.82
N LYS A 17 8.08 23.80 3.82
CA LYS A 17 6.91 24.67 3.99
C LYS A 17 5.89 24.01 4.91
N LEU A 18 5.58 24.64 6.04
CA LEU A 18 4.46 24.23 6.90
C LEU A 18 3.14 24.45 6.16
N LEU A 19 2.32 23.41 6.04
CA LEU A 19 1.04 23.46 5.34
C LEU A 19 -0.15 23.38 6.30
N TRP A 20 -0.03 22.59 7.35
CA TRP A 20 -1.11 22.40 8.33
C TRP A 20 -0.55 22.05 9.70
N GLN A 21 -1.28 22.43 10.74
CA GLN A 21 -0.99 22.08 12.13
C GLN A 21 -2.30 21.82 12.87
N PRO A 22 -2.43 20.68 13.60
CA PRO A 22 -3.61 20.40 14.39
C PRO A 22 -3.78 21.39 15.55
N SER A 23 -5.03 21.73 15.88
CA SER A 23 -5.34 22.48 17.10
C SER A 23 -5.07 21.64 18.35
N GLU A 24 -4.88 22.28 19.49
CA GLU A 24 -4.74 21.57 20.79
C GLU A 24 -5.94 20.67 21.09
N GLU A 25 -7.16 21.12 20.77
CA GLU A 25 -8.38 20.34 20.95
C GLU A 25 -8.35 19.07 20.11
N ARG A 26 -7.94 19.20 18.83
CA ARG A 26 -7.78 18.05 17.93
C ARG A 26 -6.74 17.08 18.46
N ILE A 27 -5.56 17.57 18.91
CA ILE A 27 -4.50 16.73 19.49
C ILE A 27 -5.05 15.93 20.67
N LYS A 28 -5.69 16.60 21.64
CA LYS A 28 -6.25 15.97 22.85
C LYS A 28 -7.35 14.95 22.56
N GLY A 29 -8.04 15.10 21.43
CA GLY A 29 -9.07 14.17 20.95
C GLY A 29 -8.54 12.92 20.26
N THR A 30 -7.23 12.83 19.96
CA THR A 30 -6.67 11.70 19.22
C THR A 30 -6.42 10.45 20.06
N ASN A 31 -6.53 9.28 19.45
CA ASN A 31 -6.12 8.01 20.05
C ASN A 31 -4.62 7.99 20.38
N MET A 32 -3.79 8.65 19.55
CA MET A 32 -2.36 8.79 19.78
C MET A 32 -2.07 9.51 21.11
N TYR A 33 -2.77 10.63 21.38
CA TYR A 33 -2.65 11.36 22.64
C TYR A 33 -3.13 10.53 23.83
N ARG A 34 -4.25 9.81 23.68
CA ARG A 34 -4.75 8.90 24.73
C ARG A 34 -3.76 7.79 25.03
N PHE A 35 -3.16 7.19 24.01
CA PHE A 35 -2.13 6.17 24.18
C PHE A 35 -0.86 6.74 24.83
N MET A 36 -0.41 7.92 24.43
CA MET A 36 0.74 8.61 25.06
C MET A 36 0.50 8.86 26.55
N ASN A 37 -0.69 9.29 26.94
CA ASN A 37 -1.04 9.49 28.35
C ASN A 37 -1.09 8.16 29.12
N LEU A 38 -1.56 7.07 28.53
CA LEU A 38 -1.49 5.74 29.14
C LEU A 38 -0.05 5.33 29.41
N ILE A 39 0.86 5.56 28.44
CA ILE A 39 2.30 5.28 28.61
C ILE A 39 2.89 6.16 29.72
N ASN A 40 2.55 7.44 29.74
CA ASN A 40 3.01 8.36 30.79
C ASN A 40 2.59 7.86 32.19
N GLU A 41 1.34 7.48 32.36
CA GLU A 41 0.82 6.97 33.62
C GLU A 41 1.48 5.64 34.02
N LYS A 42 1.49 4.67 33.09
CA LYS A 42 1.94 3.30 33.36
C LYS A 42 3.45 3.20 33.62
N HIS A 43 4.25 4.00 32.90
CA HIS A 43 5.73 3.95 32.95
C HIS A 43 6.36 5.15 33.65
N GLY A 44 5.58 6.02 34.28
CA GLY A 44 6.10 7.20 35.00
C GLY A 44 6.83 8.18 34.09
N LYS A 45 6.33 8.39 32.86
CA LYS A 45 6.89 9.30 31.88
C LYS A 45 6.12 10.62 31.86
N ASN A 46 6.68 11.62 31.14
CA ASN A 46 6.06 12.92 30.95
C ASN A 46 6.20 13.35 29.48
N PHE A 47 5.86 12.45 28.56
CA PHE A 47 5.90 12.74 27.13
C PHE A 47 4.84 13.78 26.77
N ALA A 48 5.21 14.77 25.97
CA ALA A 48 4.33 15.79 25.46
C ALA A 48 4.24 15.77 23.93
N GLU A 49 5.24 15.18 23.27
CA GLU A 49 5.38 15.18 21.82
C GLU A 49 5.51 13.74 21.27
N TYR A 50 5.14 13.59 20.01
CA TYR A 50 5.29 12.33 19.29
C TYR A 50 6.73 11.78 19.33
N LYS A 51 7.72 12.66 19.20
CA LYS A 51 9.14 12.29 19.17
C LYS A 51 9.55 11.50 20.41
N ASP A 52 9.08 11.90 21.58
CA ASP A 52 9.39 11.23 22.85
C ASP A 52 8.74 9.83 22.89
N LEU A 53 7.47 9.76 22.50
CA LEU A 53 6.74 8.49 22.41
C LEU A 53 7.37 7.55 21.38
N TYR A 54 7.78 8.05 20.22
CA TYR A 54 8.48 7.27 19.20
C TYR A 54 9.79 6.70 19.72
N GLN A 55 10.64 7.56 20.30
CA GLN A 55 11.93 7.11 20.82
C GLN A 55 11.76 6.02 21.89
N TRP A 56 10.82 6.23 22.82
CA TRP A 56 10.49 5.23 23.82
C TRP A 56 9.98 3.93 23.17
N SER A 57 9.15 4.00 22.17
CA SER A 57 8.55 2.82 21.51
C SER A 57 9.59 1.93 20.81
N VAL A 58 10.67 2.51 20.27
CA VAL A 58 11.75 1.74 19.61
C VAL A 58 12.83 1.26 20.59
N GLU A 59 12.95 1.90 21.76
CA GLU A 59 13.84 1.46 22.84
C GLU A 59 13.18 0.43 23.75
N ASN A 60 11.85 0.44 23.87
CA ASN A 60 11.07 -0.43 24.75
C ASN A 60 10.02 -1.23 23.96
N ILE A 61 10.48 -1.89 22.90
CA ILE A 61 9.62 -2.63 21.94
C ILE A 61 8.68 -3.61 22.66
N THR A 62 9.19 -4.33 23.66
CA THR A 62 8.42 -5.31 24.45
C THR A 62 7.25 -4.63 25.17
N ASP A 63 7.52 -3.54 25.88
CA ASP A 63 6.51 -2.82 26.65
C ASP A 63 5.51 -2.13 25.73
N PHE A 64 6.00 -1.51 24.64
CA PHE A 64 5.11 -0.89 23.65
C PHE A 64 4.07 -1.87 23.10
N TRP A 65 4.51 -3.06 22.65
CA TRP A 65 3.57 -4.02 22.06
C TRP A 65 2.65 -4.67 23.10
N ALA A 66 3.11 -4.84 24.35
CA ALA A 66 2.23 -5.27 25.44
C ALA A 66 1.14 -4.24 25.74
N ASP A 67 1.51 -2.97 25.84
CA ASP A 67 0.57 -1.89 26.12
C ASP A 67 -0.39 -1.64 24.97
N PHE A 68 0.11 -1.74 23.74
CA PHE A 68 -0.74 -1.59 22.56
C PHE A 68 -1.72 -2.77 22.41
N TRP A 69 -1.32 -4.00 22.74
CA TRP A 69 -2.21 -5.16 22.76
C TRP A 69 -3.44 -4.90 23.65
N ASP A 70 -3.21 -4.41 24.86
CA ASP A 70 -4.27 -4.09 25.81
C ASP A 70 -5.11 -2.89 25.33
N PHE A 71 -4.47 -1.84 24.82
CA PHE A 71 -5.11 -0.63 24.31
C PHE A 71 -6.04 -0.91 23.12
N ALA A 72 -5.62 -1.77 22.20
CA ALA A 72 -6.41 -2.19 21.05
C ALA A 72 -7.50 -3.22 21.40
N GLY A 73 -7.47 -3.78 22.62
CA GLY A 73 -8.42 -4.77 23.09
C GLY A 73 -8.40 -6.03 22.25
N ILE A 74 -7.21 -6.58 21.98
CA ILE A 74 -7.06 -7.80 21.17
C ILE A 74 -7.76 -8.97 21.85
N LYS A 75 -8.66 -9.64 21.12
CA LYS A 75 -9.32 -10.86 21.58
C LYS A 75 -8.39 -12.05 21.35
N ALA A 76 -8.17 -12.81 22.42
CA ALA A 76 -7.41 -14.07 22.39
C ALA A 76 -8.03 -15.05 23.38
N SER A 77 -8.07 -16.33 23.05
CA SER A 77 -8.59 -17.41 23.91
C SER A 77 -7.55 -17.90 24.93
N ALA A 78 -6.27 -17.63 24.69
CA ALA A 78 -5.20 -17.89 25.64
C ALA A 78 -4.26 -16.67 25.72
N PRO A 79 -3.82 -16.27 26.94
CA PRO A 79 -2.87 -15.19 27.11
C PRO A 79 -1.50 -15.56 26.52
N TYR A 80 -0.70 -14.56 26.20
CA TYR A 80 0.70 -14.78 25.85
C TYR A 80 1.58 -14.95 27.08
N ASN A 81 2.64 -15.74 26.92
CA ASN A 81 3.68 -15.93 27.97
C ASN A 81 4.79 -14.88 27.84
N LYS A 82 5.08 -14.44 26.61
CA LYS A 82 6.16 -13.50 26.29
C LYS A 82 5.79 -12.72 25.03
N VAL A 83 6.00 -11.41 25.05
CA VAL A 83 5.70 -10.53 23.91
C VAL A 83 6.63 -10.80 22.72
N ILE A 84 7.93 -10.89 22.97
CA ILE A 84 8.94 -11.25 21.96
C ILE A 84 10.00 -12.14 22.62
N ASP A 85 10.48 -13.15 21.91
CA ASP A 85 11.53 -14.06 22.42
C ASP A 85 12.89 -13.37 22.55
N ASP A 86 13.28 -12.58 21.57
CA ASP A 86 14.52 -11.81 21.56
C ASP A 86 14.40 -10.58 20.66
N VAL A 87 14.57 -9.37 21.22
CA VAL A 87 14.48 -8.09 20.52
C VAL A 87 15.65 -7.85 19.54
N ASN A 88 16.70 -8.66 19.60
CA ASN A 88 17.85 -8.58 18.70
C ASN A 88 17.80 -9.62 17.58
N LYS A 89 16.80 -10.49 17.59
CA LYS A 89 16.66 -11.58 16.62
C LYS A 89 15.88 -11.12 15.40
N MET A 90 16.59 -10.91 14.30
CA MET A 90 15.98 -10.56 13.02
C MET A 90 16.78 -11.21 11.88
N PRO A 91 16.16 -12.02 11.01
CA PRO A 91 14.76 -12.47 11.06
C PRO A 91 14.46 -13.55 12.10
N GLY A 92 13.17 -13.88 12.24
CA GLY A 92 12.73 -15.07 12.98
C GLY A 92 12.42 -14.86 14.46
N ALA A 93 12.33 -13.61 14.96
CA ALA A 93 11.77 -13.31 16.27
C ALA A 93 10.34 -13.89 16.41
N LYS A 94 10.06 -14.48 17.60
CA LYS A 94 8.75 -15.03 17.91
C LYS A 94 7.97 -14.07 18.80
N TRP A 95 6.81 -13.67 18.29
CA TRP A 95 5.94 -12.69 18.94
C TRP A 95 4.80 -13.37 19.70
N PHE A 96 4.40 -12.78 20.81
CA PHE A 96 3.27 -13.16 21.66
C PHE A 96 3.15 -14.68 21.86
N SER A 97 4.26 -15.31 22.23
CA SER A 97 4.39 -16.76 22.38
C SER A 97 3.38 -17.31 23.39
N GLY A 98 2.69 -18.39 23.04
CA GLY A 98 1.69 -19.05 23.87
C GLY A 98 0.26 -18.55 23.62
N THR A 99 0.07 -17.36 23.04
CA THR A 99 -1.28 -16.87 22.74
C THR A 99 -1.99 -17.71 21.68
N ARG A 100 -3.31 -17.71 21.77
CA ARG A 100 -4.22 -18.30 20.78
C ARG A 100 -5.27 -17.26 20.42
N LEU A 101 -5.39 -16.95 19.14
CA LEU A 101 -6.33 -15.97 18.63
C LEU A 101 -6.89 -16.36 17.25
N ASN A 102 -7.92 -15.65 16.83
CA ASN A 102 -8.40 -15.69 15.45
C ASN A 102 -8.51 -14.27 14.88
N PHE A 103 -7.98 -14.07 13.69
CA PHE A 103 -8.00 -12.77 13.02
C PHE A 103 -9.44 -12.32 12.73
N ALA A 104 -10.25 -13.20 12.11
CA ALA A 104 -11.64 -12.87 11.78
C ALA A 104 -12.50 -12.59 13.02
N GLU A 105 -12.27 -13.29 14.14
CA GLU A 105 -12.96 -13.00 15.42
C GLU A 105 -12.70 -11.58 15.91
N ASN A 106 -11.49 -11.07 15.73
CA ASN A 106 -11.14 -9.70 16.08
C ASN A 106 -11.82 -8.67 15.18
N LEU A 107 -12.02 -8.97 13.90
CA LEU A 107 -12.70 -8.09 12.95
C LEU A 107 -14.23 -8.16 13.07
N LEU A 108 -14.78 -9.30 13.48
CA LEU A 108 -16.22 -9.54 13.67
C LEU A 108 -16.67 -9.35 15.13
N ARG A 109 -15.93 -8.56 15.91
CA ARG A 109 -16.24 -8.33 17.34
C ARG A 109 -17.52 -7.56 17.58
N TYR A 110 -17.95 -6.76 16.61
CA TYR A 110 -19.19 -5.99 16.63
C TYR A 110 -20.28 -6.75 15.87
N ARG A 111 -21.53 -6.70 16.35
CA ARG A 111 -22.67 -7.44 15.78
C ARG A 111 -23.96 -6.62 15.91
N ASP A 112 -23.88 -5.33 15.70
CA ASP A 112 -24.99 -4.40 15.82
C ASP A 112 -25.44 -3.86 14.46
N ASP A 113 -26.40 -2.93 14.48
CA ASP A 113 -27.01 -2.35 13.29
C ASP A 113 -26.20 -1.21 12.66
N GLN A 114 -24.99 -0.89 13.21
CA GLN A 114 -24.11 0.07 12.54
C GLN A 114 -23.65 -0.50 11.19
N THR A 115 -23.62 0.36 10.18
CA THR A 115 -23.11 -0.01 8.86
C THR A 115 -21.64 -0.42 8.97
N ALA A 116 -21.32 -1.65 8.54
CA ALA A 116 -19.96 -2.16 8.43
C ALA A 116 -19.38 -1.86 7.05
N LEU A 117 -20.16 -2.13 5.99
CA LEU A 117 -19.72 -1.96 4.61
C LEU A 117 -20.69 -1.09 3.82
N ILE A 118 -20.14 -0.15 3.06
CA ILE A 118 -20.81 0.58 1.99
C ILE A 118 -20.12 0.16 0.70
N PHE A 119 -20.88 -0.29 -0.30
CA PHE A 119 -20.31 -0.65 -1.59
C PHE A 119 -20.96 0.16 -2.69
N LYS A 120 -20.15 0.73 -3.57
CA LYS A 120 -20.55 1.42 -4.77
C LYS A 120 -19.73 0.92 -5.95
N GLY A 121 -20.40 0.51 -7.01
CA GLY A 121 -19.83 0.39 -8.34
C GLY A 121 -19.93 1.71 -9.11
N GLU A 122 -19.53 1.73 -10.38
CA GLU A 122 -19.58 2.95 -11.22
C GLU A 122 -20.98 3.54 -11.28
N GLU A 123 -21.97 2.75 -11.73
CA GLU A 123 -23.36 3.17 -11.90
C GLU A 123 -24.35 2.31 -11.10
N GLN A 124 -23.87 1.29 -10.40
CA GLN A 124 -24.68 0.37 -9.63
C GLN A 124 -25.23 1.08 -8.36
N ALA A 125 -26.39 0.59 -7.92
CA ALA A 125 -27.00 1.05 -6.68
C ALA A 125 -26.07 0.78 -5.48
N ILE A 126 -26.03 1.73 -4.55
CA ILE A 126 -25.27 1.58 -3.31
C ILE A 126 -25.86 0.43 -2.48
N ARG A 127 -24.98 -0.45 -1.99
CA ARG A 127 -25.33 -1.51 -1.03
C ARG A 127 -24.73 -1.16 0.32
N LYS A 128 -25.52 -1.30 1.37
CA LYS A 128 -25.07 -1.14 2.76
C LYS A 128 -25.31 -2.45 3.50
N ILE A 129 -24.33 -2.86 4.31
CA ILE A 129 -24.36 -4.09 5.11
C ILE A 129 -24.00 -3.68 6.53
N THR A 130 -24.82 -4.05 7.49
CA THR A 130 -24.56 -3.81 8.92
C THR A 130 -23.54 -4.81 9.46
N TYR A 131 -22.99 -4.56 10.65
CA TYR A 131 -22.12 -5.51 11.33
C TYR A 131 -22.84 -6.83 11.65
N ALA A 132 -24.12 -6.78 11.99
CA ALA A 132 -24.93 -7.98 12.20
C ALA A 132 -25.12 -8.78 10.92
N GLU A 133 -25.46 -8.13 9.81
CA GLU A 133 -25.60 -8.77 8.50
C GLU A 133 -24.28 -9.32 7.98
N LEU A 134 -23.17 -8.59 8.16
CA LEU A 134 -21.83 -9.06 7.81
C LEU A 134 -21.49 -10.36 8.55
N TYR A 135 -21.76 -10.41 9.87
CA TYR A 135 -21.52 -11.60 10.65
C TYR A 135 -22.34 -12.79 10.15
N ASP A 136 -23.65 -12.61 9.88
CA ASP A 136 -24.53 -13.68 9.37
C ASP A 136 -24.05 -14.21 8.01
N GLU A 137 -23.72 -13.31 7.07
CA GLU A 137 -23.21 -13.72 5.75
C GLU A 137 -21.87 -14.47 5.87
N VAL A 138 -20.95 -14.01 6.72
CA VAL A 138 -19.67 -14.72 6.98
C VAL A 138 -19.94 -16.10 7.57
N ALA A 139 -20.86 -16.23 8.53
CA ALA A 139 -21.21 -17.49 9.15
C ALA A 139 -21.77 -18.51 8.14
N ARG A 140 -22.63 -18.06 7.24
CA ARG A 140 -23.22 -18.90 6.17
C ARG A 140 -22.17 -19.39 5.17
N VAL A 141 -21.23 -18.52 4.78
CA VAL A 141 -20.13 -18.91 3.88
C VAL A 141 -19.13 -19.83 4.59
N ALA A 142 -18.79 -19.54 5.85
CA ALA A 142 -17.91 -20.39 6.66
C ALA A 142 -18.50 -21.81 6.84
N LYS A 143 -19.80 -21.91 7.11
CA LYS A 143 -20.52 -23.22 7.18
C LYS A 143 -20.39 -24.00 5.87
N ALA A 144 -20.63 -23.36 4.74
CA ALA A 144 -20.53 -24.00 3.43
C ALA A 144 -19.09 -24.47 3.12
N MET A 145 -18.08 -23.65 3.44
CA MET A 145 -16.67 -24.05 3.31
C MET A 145 -16.32 -25.24 4.21
N LYS A 146 -16.82 -25.24 5.46
CA LYS A 146 -16.62 -26.34 6.41
C LYS A 146 -17.25 -27.63 5.89
N ASP A 147 -18.47 -27.56 5.37
CA ASP A 147 -19.21 -28.71 4.83
C ASP A 147 -18.52 -29.32 3.59
N MET A 148 -17.88 -28.49 2.75
CA MET A 148 -17.07 -29.00 1.64
C MET A 148 -15.67 -29.48 2.06
N GLY A 149 -15.32 -29.38 3.35
CA GLY A 149 -14.07 -29.91 3.89
C GLY A 149 -12.87 -28.97 3.78
N VAL A 150 -13.06 -27.66 3.75
CA VAL A 150 -11.97 -26.69 3.96
C VAL A 150 -11.47 -26.79 5.39
N LYS A 151 -10.15 -26.79 5.57
CA LYS A 151 -9.47 -26.99 6.86
C LYS A 151 -8.42 -25.91 7.09
N THR A 152 -8.00 -25.81 8.33
CA THR A 152 -6.82 -25.03 8.73
C THR A 152 -5.63 -25.34 7.82
N GLY A 153 -5.01 -24.29 7.27
CA GLY A 153 -3.88 -24.36 6.34
C GLY A 153 -4.25 -24.60 4.87
N ASP A 154 -5.51 -24.86 4.51
CA ASP A 154 -5.95 -24.82 3.11
C ASP A 154 -5.85 -23.39 2.57
N ARG A 155 -5.66 -23.23 1.25
CA ARG A 155 -5.64 -21.92 0.57
C ARG A 155 -6.97 -21.69 -0.10
N VAL A 156 -7.59 -20.56 0.24
CA VAL A 156 -8.79 -20.03 -0.39
C VAL A 156 -8.40 -18.75 -1.12
N VAL A 157 -8.76 -18.62 -2.39
CA VAL A 157 -8.36 -17.49 -3.20
C VAL A 157 -9.54 -16.73 -3.78
N GLY A 158 -9.38 -15.41 -3.95
CA GLY A 158 -10.34 -14.53 -4.60
C GLY A 158 -9.76 -13.89 -5.86
N PHE A 159 -10.42 -14.09 -7.00
CA PHE A 159 -10.22 -13.32 -8.22
C PHE A 159 -11.44 -12.41 -8.40
N MET A 160 -11.44 -11.29 -7.67
CA MET A 160 -12.64 -10.52 -7.40
C MET A 160 -12.40 -9.01 -7.46
N PRO A 161 -13.42 -8.23 -7.85
CA PRO A 161 -13.42 -6.78 -7.62
C PRO A 161 -13.44 -6.47 -6.11
N ASN A 162 -13.20 -5.19 -5.77
CA ASN A 162 -13.27 -4.71 -4.39
C ASN A 162 -14.75 -4.56 -3.95
N MET A 163 -15.37 -5.68 -3.60
CA MET A 163 -16.79 -5.79 -3.26
C MET A 163 -17.01 -6.51 -1.92
N PRO A 164 -18.19 -6.40 -1.30
CA PRO A 164 -18.45 -7.00 0.03
C PRO A 164 -18.16 -8.48 0.09
N GLU A 165 -18.49 -9.24 -0.93
CA GLU A 165 -18.28 -10.69 -0.98
C GLU A 165 -16.79 -11.08 -0.86
N ALA A 166 -15.87 -10.24 -1.35
CA ALA A 166 -14.43 -10.48 -1.17
C ALA A 166 -14.03 -10.44 0.31
N ILE A 167 -14.59 -9.48 1.08
CA ILE A 167 -14.37 -9.37 2.53
C ILE A 167 -15.04 -10.53 3.26
N ILE A 168 -16.30 -10.84 2.93
CA ILE A 168 -17.06 -11.93 3.54
C ILE A 168 -16.32 -13.26 3.40
N VAL A 169 -15.85 -13.56 2.19
CA VAL A 169 -15.13 -14.81 1.90
C VAL A 169 -13.78 -14.87 2.63
N MET A 170 -13.04 -13.77 2.63
CA MET A 170 -11.77 -13.66 3.36
C MET A 170 -11.97 -13.92 4.86
N LEU A 171 -12.99 -13.30 5.47
CA LEU A 171 -13.33 -13.50 6.88
C LEU A 171 -13.79 -14.94 7.15
N ALA A 172 -14.60 -15.51 6.27
CA ALA A 172 -15.03 -16.91 6.38
C ALA A 172 -13.85 -17.88 6.29
N ALA A 173 -12.93 -17.70 5.35
CA ALA A 173 -11.74 -18.54 5.22
C ALA A 173 -10.83 -18.42 6.46
N THR A 174 -10.55 -17.20 6.89
CA THR A 174 -9.64 -16.96 8.03
C THR A 174 -10.24 -17.32 9.38
N SER A 175 -11.58 -17.36 9.51
CA SER A 175 -12.26 -17.83 10.72
C SER A 175 -11.92 -19.28 11.05
N MET A 176 -11.71 -20.13 10.05
CA MET A 176 -11.37 -21.56 10.19
C MET A 176 -9.87 -21.85 10.03
N GLY A 177 -9.02 -20.81 9.98
CA GLY A 177 -7.57 -20.95 9.83
C GLY A 177 -7.11 -21.28 8.41
N ALA A 178 -7.94 -21.12 7.39
CA ALA A 178 -7.50 -21.19 6.01
C ALA A 178 -6.75 -19.90 5.64
N THR A 179 -5.76 -20.03 4.77
CA THR A 179 -4.94 -18.91 4.31
C THR A 179 -5.60 -18.25 3.11
N TRP A 180 -5.80 -16.93 3.18
CA TRP A 180 -6.38 -16.14 2.09
C TRP A 180 -5.33 -15.60 1.15
N SER A 181 -5.66 -15.54 -0.14
CA SER A 181 -4.91 -14.80 -1.14
C SER A 181 -5.85 -14.23 -2.20
N SER A 182 -5.52 -13.08 -2.78
CA SER A 182 -6.40 -12.44 -3.77
C SER A 182 -5.64 -11.76 -4.90
N CYS A 183 -6.31 -11.71 -6.05
CA CYS A 183 -5.91 -10.95 -7.23
C CYS A 183 -7.09 -10.11 -7.71
N SER A 184 -6.79 -8.94 -8.25
CA SER A 184 -7.76 -8.09 -8.93
C SER A 184 -8.21 -8.73 -10.26
N PRO A 185 -9.47 -8.51 -10.70
CA PRO A 185 -10.00 -9.10 -11.92
C PRO A 185 -9.39 -8.52 -13.21
N ASP A 186 -8.61 -7.45 -13.13
CA ASP A 186 -7.86 -6.87 -14.24
C ASP A 186 -6.56 -7.65 -14.58
N PHE A 187 -6.11 -8.56 -13.71
CA PHE A 187 -4.97 -9.44 -14.05
C PHE A 187 -5.30 -10.37 -15.20
N GLY A 188 -4.36 -10.48 -16.17
CA GLY A 188 -4.40 -11.49 -17.22
C GLY A 188 -4.21 -12.91 -16.69
N VAL A 189 -4.54 -13.92 -17.51
CA VAL A 189 -4.44 -15.35 -17.17
C VAL A 189 -3.06 -15.68 -16.61
N LYS A 190 -1.99 -15.27 -17.29
CA LYS A 190 -0.61 -15.52 -16.84
C LYS A 190 -0.32 -14.88 -15.49
N GLY A 191 -0.73 -13.64 -15.29
CA GLY A 191 -0.52 -12.94 -14.01
C GLY A 191 -1.18 -13.64 -12.82
N VAL A 192 -2.34 -14.27 -13.02
CA VAL A 192 -3.01 -15.09 -11.99
C VAL A 192 -2.30 -16.44 -11.81
N LEU A 193 -1.89 -17.09 -12.90
CA LEU A 193 -1.14 -18.36 -12.84
C LEU A 193 0.20 -18.20 -12.13
N ASP A 194 0.91 -17.11 -12.39
CA ASP A 194 2.18 -16.79 -11.72
C ASP A 194 2.03 -16.58 -10.20
N ARG A 195 0.80 -16.40 -9.71
CA ARG A 195 0.43 -16.24 -8.29
C ARG A 195 -0.24 -17.49 -7.73
N PHE A 196 -1.47 -17.73 -8.13
CA PHE A 196 -2.29 -18.83 -7.59
C PHE A 196 -1.73 -20.21 -7.95
N GLY A 197 -1.07 -20.35 -9.10
CA GLY A 197 -0.42 -21.60 -9.50
C GLY A 197 0.68 -22.05 -8.53
N GLN A 198 1.37 -21.10 -7.87
CA GLN A 198 2.41 -21.42 -6.91
C GLN A 198 1.84 -22.00 -5.60
N ILE A 199 0.66 -21.55 -5.16
CA ILE A 199 0.13 -21.82 -3.81
C ILE A 199 -0.89 -22.96 -3.75
N LYS A 200 -1.29 -23.51 -4.91
CA LYS A 200 -2.22 -24.65 -5.02
C LYS A 200 -3.51 -24.44 -4.21
N PRO A 201 -4.37 -23.48 -4.57
CA PRO A 201 -5.59 -23.18 -3.85
C PRO A 201 -6.60 -24.33 -3.97
N LYS A 202 -7.41 -24.53 -2.91
CA LYS A 202 -8.48 -25.51 -2.86
C LYS A 202 -9.82 -24.97 -3.36
N VAL A 203 -10.12 -23.72 -3.02
CA VAL A 203 -11.34 -23.02 -3.41
C VAL A 203 -10.98 -21.70 -4.07
N LEU A 204 -11.66 -21.40 -5.17
CA LEU A 204 -11.54 -20.14 -5.86
C LEU A 204 -12.90 -19.42 -5.88
N PHE A 205 -12.92 -18.20 -5.38
CA PHE A 205 -14.05 -17.28 -5.51
C PHE A 205 -13.79 -16.27 -6.62
N THR A 206 -14.80 -15.99 -7.42
CA THR A 206 -14.72 -14.99 -8.50
C THR A 206 -16.06 -14.28 -8.66
N ALA A 207 -16.05 -13.05 -9.20
CA ALA A 207 -17.24 -12.47 -9.78
C ALA A 207 -17.37 -12.92 -11.24
N ASN A 208 -18.60 -12.94 -11.78
CA ASN A 208 -18.80 -13.23 -13.22
C ASN A 208 -18.18 -12.17 -14.13
N GLY A 209 -17.90 -10.98 -13.60
CA GLY A 209 -17.26 -9.87 -14.30
C GLY A 209 -17.01 -8.70 -13.37
N TYR A 210 -16.57 -7.57 -13.93
CA TYR A 210 -16.38 -6.31 -13.25
C TYR A 210 -16.70 -5.13 -14.18
N PHE A 211 -16.90 -3.94 -13.60
CA PHE A 211 -17.17 -2.75 -14.39
C PHE A 211 -15.92 -1.89 -14.56
N PHE A 212 -15.72 -1.34 -15.76
CA PHE A 212 -14.66 -0.38 -16.02
C PHE A 212 -15.03 0.57 -17.16
N LYS A 213 -15.11 1.87 -16.86
CA LYS A 213 -15.54 2.94 -17.80
C LYS A 213 -16.92 2.66 -18.42
N GLY A 214 -17.91 2.31 -17.59
CA GLY A 214 -19.27 2.01 -17.99
C GLY A 214 -19.47 0.68 -18.73
N LYS A 215 -18.43 -0.16 -18.82
CA LYS A 215 -18.49 -1.46 -19.52
C LYS A 215 -18.40 -2.61 -18.53
N GLY A 216 -19.31 -3.56 -18.63
CA GLY A 216 -19.16 -4.88 -18.00
C GLY A 216 -18.10 -5.71 -18.73
N LEU A 217 -17.11 -6.20 -18.02
CA LEU A 217 -16.03 -7.02 -18.55
C LEU A 217 -16.15 -8.43 -17.96
N ASP A 218 -16.19 -9.46 -18.83
CA ASP A 218 -16.31 -10.85 -18.43
C ASP A 218 -15.02 -11.36 -17.75
N SER A 219 -15.20 -12.12 -16.66
CA SER A 219 -14.12 -12.82 -15.95
C SER A 219 -14.15 -14.33 -16.16
N LEU A 220 -15.30 -14.92 -16.55
CA LEU A 220 -15.49 -16.38 -16.55
C LEU A 220 -14.62 -17.09 -17.60
N ALA A 221 -14.49 -16.50 -18.78
CA ALA A 221 -13.62 -17.07 -19.82
C ALA A 221 -12.13 -17.14 -19.36
N ARG A 222 -11.68 -16.11 -18.60
CA ARG A 222 -10.31 -16.13 -17.99
C ARG A 222 -10.19 -17.19 -16.92
N ILE A 223 -11.20 -17.32 -16.03
CA ILE A 223 -11.22 -18.33 -14.99
C ILE A 223 -11.18 -19.73 -15.58
N SER A 224 -11.97 -20.02 -16.63
CA SER A 224 -11.95 -21.33 -17.31
C SER A 224 -10.56 -21.66 -17.86
N ASN A 225 -9.83 -20.69 -18.38
CA ASN A 225 -8.46 -20.89 -18.83
C ASN A 225 -7.45 -21.09 -17.69
N ILE A 226 -7.59 -20.35 -16.60
CA ILE A 226 -6.76 -20.50 -15.39
C ILE A 226 -6.91 -21.90 -14.78
N LEU A 227 -8.15 -22.43 -14.73
CA LEU A 227 -8.45 -23.74 -14.14
C LEU A 227 -7.89 -24.92 -14.95
N LYS A 228 -7.55 -24.74 -16.23
CA LYS A 228 -6.84 -25.78 -17.01
C LYS A 228 -5.45 -26.08 -16.44
N GLU A 229 -4.82 -25.08 -15.82
CA GLU A 229 -3.45 -25.18 -15.29
C GLU A 229 -3.41 -25.38 -13.75
N ILE A 230 -4.48 -25.02 -13.02
CA ILE A 230 -4.55 -25.15 -11.55
C ILE A 230 -5.50 -26.28 -11.17
N SER A 231 -5.01 -27.51 -11.22
CA SER A 231 -5.79 -28.72 -10.92
C SER A 231 -6.16 -28.90 -9.44
N SER A 232 -5.59 -28.09 -8.54
CA SER A 232 -5.86 -28.19 -7.10
C SER A 232 -7.22 -27.59 -6.69
N VAL A 233 -7.88 -26.81 -7.55
CA VAL A 233 -9.16 -26.17 -7.26
C VAL A 233 -10.29 -27.20 -7.31
N GLU A 234 -10.86 -27.50 -6.15
CA GLU A 234 -11.98 -28.43 -6.00
C GLU A 234 -13.34 -27.77 -6.24
N LYS A 235 -13.45 -26.46 -6.02
CA LYS A 235 -14.70 -25.70 -6.18
C LYS A 235 -14.42 -24.28 -6.64
N VAL A 236 -15.24 -23.80 -7.58
CA VAL A 236 -15.27 -22.41 -8.04
C VAL A 236 -16.61 -21.79 -7.67
N VAL A 237 -16.60 -20.73 -6.89
CA VAL A 237 -17.81 -20.03 -6.45
C VAL A 237 -17.91 -18.71 -7.19
N VAL A 238 -18.98 -18.55 -7.98
CA VAL A 238 -19.20 -17.38 -8.83
C VAL A 238 -20.21 -16.44 -8.18
N VAL A 239 -19.79 -15.22 -7.92
CA VAL A 239 -20.66 -14.13 -7.44
C VAL A 239 -21.28 -13.42 -8.65
N PRO A 240 -22.63 -13.40 -8.79
CA PRO A 240 -23.30 -12.59 -9.80
C PRO A 240 -23.07 -11.10 -9.54
N TYR A 241 -22.47 -10.38 -10.50
CA TYR A 241 -22.20 -8.95 -10.36
C TYR A 241 -22.53 -8.14 -11.61
N THR A 242 -21.94 -8.46 -12.76
CA THR A 242 -22.28 -7.78 -14.03
C THR A 242 -23.58 -8.30 -14.63
N GLU A 243 -23.94 -9.55 -14.32
CA GLU A 243 -25.19 -10.20 -14.69
C GLU A 243 -25.78 -10.88 -13.45
N GLN A 244 -27.11 -10.81 -13.29
CA GLN A 244 -27.80 -11.42 -12.14
C GLN A 244 -27.88 -12.95 -12.23
N THR A 245 -27.92 -13.48 -13.44
CA THR A 245 -28.00 -14.92 -13.72
C THR A 245 -26.96 -15.33 -14.76
N PRO A 246 -25.67 -15.28 -14.41
CA PRO A 246 -24.61 -15.61 -15.35
C PRO A 246 -24.63 -17.10 -15.73
N ASP A 247 -24.32 -17.39 -16.98
CA ASP A 247 -24.08 -18.77 -17.41
C ASP A 247 -22.71 -19.25 -16.93
N ILE A 248 -22.71 -20.22 -16.04
CA ILE A 248 -21.49 -20.83 -15.48
C ILE A 248 -21.23 -22.24 -16.00
N SER A 249 -21.92 -22.69 -17.04
CA SER A 249 -21.81 -24.06 -17.59
C SER A 249 -20.38 -24.41 -18.05
N GLU A 250 -19.61 -23.43 -18.51
CA GLU A 250 -18.23 -23.56 -18.95
C GLU A 250 -17.20 -23.40 -17.80
N VAL A 251 -17.65 -23.17 -16.55
CA VAL A 251 -16.76 -23.03 -15.39
C VAL A 251 -16.61 -24.38 -14.70
N PRO A 252 -15.46 -25.05 -14.76
CA PRO A 252 -15.26 -26.34 -14.13
C PRO A 252 -15.52 -26.27 -12.61
N ASN A 253 -16.32 -27.20 -12.07
CA ASN A 253 -16.74 -27.25 -10.67
C ASN A 253 -17.41 -25.96 -10.16
N GLY A 254 -18.04 -25.19 -11.09
CA GLY A 254 -18.69 -23.93 -10.80
C GLY A 254 -19.99 -24.10 -10.01
N VAL A 255 -20.23 -23.15 -9.08
CA VAL A 255 -21.50 -22.99 -8.36
C VAL A 255 -21.75 -21.49 -8.15
N LEU A 256 -23.01 -21.06 -8.20
CA LEU A 256 -23.34 -19.69 -7.87
C LEU A 256 -23.21 -19.43 -6.36
N TYR A 257 -22.78 -18.25 -5.98
CA TYR A 257 -22.54 -17.85 -4.58
C TYR A 257 -23.76 -18.08 -3.68
N ASN A 258 -24.98 -17.75 -4.16
CA ASN A 258 -26.20 -17.94 -3.39
C ASN A 258 -26.58 -19.42 -3.22
N ASP A 259 -26.17 -20.30 -4.14
CA ASP A 259 -26.39 -21.74 -4.05
C ASP A 259 -25.29 -22.41 -3.22
N PHE A 260 -24.12 -21.80 -3.12
CA PHE A 260 -23.00 -22.29 -2.34
C PHE A 260 -23.19 -22.03 -0.84
N LYS A 261 -23.53 -20.78 -0.46
CA LYS A 261 -23.63 -20.41 0.96
C LYS A 261 -24.79 -21.16 1.65
N SER A 262 -24.66 -21.46 2.93
CA SER A 262 -25.73 -22.09 3.70
C SER A 262 -27.02 -21.25 3.66
N SER A 263 -28.15 -21.92 3.54
CA SER A 263 -29.47 -21.29 3.66
C SER A 263 -29.90 -21.05 5.11
N GLU A 264 -29.18 -21.62 6.09
CA GLU A 264 -29.45 -21.43 7.51
C GLU A 264 -29.12 -20.00 7.93
N SER A 265 -29.90 -19.44 8.86
CA SER A 265 -29.69 -18.12 9.47
C SER A 265 -29.38 -18.25 10.95
N GLY A 266 -28.78 -17.22 11.54
CA GLY A 266 -28.44 -17.19 12.97
C GLY A 266 -27.37 -18.20 13.35
N LEU A 267 -26.49 -18.55 12.43
CA LEU A 267 -25.37 -19.44 12.69
C LEU A 267 -24.30 -18.74 13.54
N GLU A 268 -23.72 -19.49 14.48
CA GLU A 268 -22.54 -19.02 15.21
C GLU A 268 -21.27 -19.52 14.54
N ILE A 269 -20.28 -18.64 14.38
CA ILE A 269 -18.99 -18.98 13.82
C ILE A 269 -18.12 -19.64 14.91
N GLU A 270 -17.67 -20.85 14.65
CA GLU A 270 -16.62 -21.49 15.45
C GLU A 270 -15.26 -20.96 14.96
N PHE A 271 -14.73 -19.95 15.66
CA PHE A 271 -13.42 -19.39 15.33
C PHE A 271 -12.29 -20.31 15.76
N GLU A 272 -11.53 -20.82 14.78
CA GLU A 272 -10.36 -21.65 15.05
C GLU A 272 -9.29 -20.83 15.79
N GLN A 273 -8.91 -21.26 16.98
CA GLN A 273 -7.95 -20.57 17.82
C GLN A 273 -6.51 -21.00 17.48
N LEU A 274 -5.73 -20.10 16.97
CA LEU A 274 -4.47 -20.34 16.27
C LEU A 274 -3.29 -19.65 16.94
N PRO A 275 -2.06 -20.16 16.80
CA PRO A 275 -0.87 -19.43 17.23
C PRO A 275 -0.75 -18.06 16.57
N PHE A 276 -0.05 -17.13 17.21
CA PHE A 276 0.17 -15.79 16.70
C PHE A 276 0.78 -15.76 15.29
N ASP A 277 1.71 -16.66 15.00
CA ASP A 277 2.42 -16.79 13.73
C ASP A 277 1.73 -17.72 12.72
N HIS A 278 0.44 -18.04 12.91
CA HIS A 278 -0.32 -18.80 11.93
C HIS A 278 -0.46 -18.03 10.60
N PRO A 279 -0.28 -18.68 9.44
CA PRO A 279 -0.46 -18.05 8.13
C PRO A 279 -1.86 -17.45 7.93
N LEU A 280 -1.93 -16.16 7.62
CA LEU A 280 -3.18 -15.44 7.33
C LEU A 280 -3.34 -15.17 5.85
N TYR A 281 -2.34 -14.46 5.28
CA TYR A 281 -2.34 -14.02 3.90
C TYR A 281 -1.14 -14.55 3.14
N ILE A 282 -1.32 -14.82 1.85
CA ILE A 282 -0.22 -14.91 0.90
C ILE A 282 -0.32 -13.71 -0.04
N MET A 283 0.68 -12.82 0.07
CA MET A 283 0.77 -11.59 -0.71
C MET A 283 1.86 -11.74 -1.78
N TYR A 284 1.74 -10.97 -2.84
CA TYR A 284 2.67 -11.04 -3.96
C TYR A 284 3.34 -9.70 -4.20
N SER A 285 4.66 -9.70 -4.31
CA SER A 285 5.39 -8.56 -4.85
C SER A 285 5.98 -8.92 -6.22
N SER A 286 5.86 -7.99 -7.15
CA SER A 286 6.49 -8.13 -8.45
C SER A 286 8.00 -7.97 -8.29
N GLY A 287 8.74 -9.08 -8.33
CA GLY A 287 10.19 -9.03 -8.52
C GLY A 287 10.52 -8.55 -9.93
N THR A 288 11.61 -7.83 -10.09
CA THR A 288 12.12 -7.43 -11.40
C THR A 288 12.67 -8.61 -12.22
N THR A 289 12.77 -9.80 -11.60
CA THR A 289 13.29 -11.03 -12.21
C THR A 289 12.57 -12.24 -11.66
N GLY A 290 11.91 -13.02 -12.54
CA GLY A 290 11.28 -14.30 -12.17
C GLY A 290 9.82 -14.20 -11.72
N LEU A 291 9.31 -15.26 -11.10
CA LEU A 291 7.96 -15.31 -10.53
C LEU A 291 7.80 -14.32 -9.37
N PRO A 292 6.59 -13.79 -9.13
CA PRO A 292 6.32 -12.97 -7.96
C PRO A 292 6.72 -13.68 -6.67
N LYS A 293 7.34 -12.95 -5.73
CA LYS A 293 7.56 -13.47 -4.37
C LYS A 293 6.20 -13.73 -3.72
N CYS A 294 6.02 -14.92 -3.15
CA CYS A 294 4.83 -15.26 -2.38
C CYS A 294 5.14 -15.11 -0.89
N MET A 295 4.80 -13.99 -0.31
CA MET A 295 5.10 -13.66 1.09
C MET A 295 3.96 -14.13 1.99
N VAL A 296 4.26 -14.96 2.97
CA VAL A 296 3.28 -15.48 3.92
C VAL A 296 3.28 -14.60 5.16
N GLN A 297 2.13 -14.01 5.45
CA GLN A 297 1.92 -13.07 6.56
C GLN A 297 1.21 -13.76 7.73
N SER A 298 1.56 -13.40 8.96
CA SER A 298 0.97 -13.99 10.17
C SER A 298 -0.34 -13.33 10.60
N ALA A 299 -1.26 -14.12 11.16
CA ALA A 299 -2.55 -13.63 11.65
C ALA A 299 -2.39 -12.60 12.79
N GLY A 300 -1.60 -12.91 13.80
CA GLY A 300 -1.37 -12.01 14.92
C GLY A 300 -0.55 -10.79 14.52
N GLY A 301 0.51 -11.01 13.71
CA GLY A 301 1.40 -9.92 13.28
C GLY A 301 0.68 -8.86 12.47
N ILE A 302 -0.13 -9.26 11.49
CA ILE A 302 -0.94 -8.35 10.69
C ILE A 302 -1.99 -7.64 11.57
N LEU A 303 -2.68 -8.39 12.43
CA LEU A 303 -3.70 -7.82 13.30
C LEU A 303 -3.16 -6.67 14.16
N VAL A 304 -2.10 -6.92 14.94
CA VAL A 304 -1.56 -5.90 15.85
C VAL A 304 -0.91 -4.73 15.09
N HIS A 305 -0.23 -5.02 13.98
CA HIS A 305 0.45 -3.99 13.19
C HIS A 305 -0.55 -3.06 12.50
N HIS A 306 -1.55 -3.60 11.80
CA HIS A 306 -2.60 -2.80 11.15
C HIS A 306 -3.41 -2.00 12.17
N LEU A 307 -3.81 -2.61 13.30
CA LEU A 307 -4.55 -1.87 14.33
C LEU A 307 -3.71 -0.74 14.92
N LYS A 308 -2.39 -0.91 15.10
CA LYS A 308 -1.49 0.18 15.51
C LYS A 308 -1.54 1.35 14.52
N GLU A 309 -1.49 1.08 13.23
CA GLU A 309 -1.53 2.11 12.19
C GLU A 309 -2.91 2.78 12.09
N LEU A 310 -3.97 1.99 12.12
CA LEU A 310 -5.34 2.48 12.04
C LEU A 310 -5.74 3.29 13.27
N ILE A 311 -5.51 2.75 14.46
CA ILE A 311 -5.93 3.40 15.72
C ILE A 311 -5.06 4.61 16.04
N LEU A 312 -3.73 4.46 15.98
CA LEU A 312 -2.82 5.52 16.43
C LEU A 312 -2.49 6.51 15.31
N HIS A 313 -2.05 6.04 14.16
CA HIS A 313 -1.52 6.90 13.10
C HIS A 313 -2.60 7.49 12.19
N THR A 314 -3.70 6.78 11.98
CA THR A 314 -4.86 7.26 11.22
C THR A 314 -5.91 7.89 12.14
N ASP A 315 -5.78 7.69 13.45
CA ASP A 315 -6.76 8.13 14.47
C ASP A 315 -8.17 7.61 14.17
N LEU A 316 -8.26 6.38 13.63
CA LEU A 316 -9.53 5.80 13.25
C LEU A 316 -10.37 5.45 14.49
N LYS A 317 -11.65 5.81 14.45
CA LYS A 317 -12.63 5.57 15.51
C LYS A 317 -13.83 4.83 14.97
N ARG A 318 -14.67 4.36 15.88
CA ARG A 318 -15.85 3.58 15.49
C ARG A 318 -16.86 4.37 14.67
N GLU A 319 -17.01 5.67 14.94
CA GLU A 319 -17.90 6.58 14.22
C GLU A 319 -17.39 6.99 12.83
N ASP A 320 -16.17 6.64 12.47
CA ASP A 320 -15.58 7.01 11.19
C ASP A 320 -16.10 6.15 10.03
N THR A 321 -16.13 6.77 8.86
CA THR A 321 -16.23 6.09 7.58
C THR A 321 -14.91 6.22 6.83
N ILE A 322 -14.22 5.10 6.61
CA ILE A 322 -12.96 5.07 5.90
C ILE A 322 -13.13 4.52 4.49
N PHE A 323 -12.52 5.19 3.55
CA PHE A 323 -12.40 4.78 2.16
C PHE A 323 -10.94 4.67 1.76
N TYR A 324 -10.60 3.68 0.97
CA TYR A 324 -9.33 3.61 0.26
C TYR A 324 -9.57 3.17 -1.18
N PHE A 325 -9.13 3.96 -2.16
CA PHE A 325 -9.18 3.53 -3.55
C PHE A 325 -8.12 2.44 -3.78
N THR A 326 -8.56 1.21 -3.84
CA THR A 326 -7.69 0.02 -3.88
C THR A 326 -8.38 -1.13 -4.61
N THR A 327 -7.61 -2.16 -4.93
CA THR A 327 -8.09 -3.44 -5.47
C THR A 327 -7.72 -4.59 -4.54
N CYS A 328 -8.38 -5.73 -4.66
CA CYS A 328 -8.07 -6.93 -3.86
C CYS A 328 -6.65 -7.47 -4.09
N GLY A 329 -5.96 -7.04 -5.15
CA GLY A 329 -4.57 -7.41 -5.45
C GLY A 329 -3.52 -6.49 -4.83
N TRP A 330 -3.91 -5.44 -4.12
CA TRP A 330 -3.00 -4.48 -3.50
C TRP A 330 -3.09 -4.52 -1.98
N MET A 331 -1.95 -4.42 -1.28
CA MET A 331 -1.88 -4.55 0.18
C MET A 331 -2.77 -3.55 0.95
N MET A 332 -3.06 -2.40 0.36
CA MET A 332 -3.97 -1.43 0.99
C MET A 332 -5.40 -1.96 1.16
N TRP A 333 -5.81 -2.97 0.40
CA TRP A 333 -7.07 -3.67 0.64
C TRP A 333 -7.05 -4.47 1.94
N ASN A 334 -5.96 -5.19 2.22
CA ASN A 334 -5.77 -5.94 3.46
C ASN A 334 -5.73 -5.00 4.67
N TRP A 335 -5.05 -3.86 4.50
CA TRP A 335 -4.98 -2.81 5.52
C TRP A 335 -6.36 -2.19 5.78
N LEU A 336 -7.09 -1.80 4.73
CA LEU A 336 -8.45 -1.26 4.83
C LEU A 336 -9.40 -2.22 5.53
N THR A 337 -9.39 -3.50 5.17
CA THR A 337 -10.30 -4.49 5.76
C THR A 337 -10.10 -4.66 7.27
N THR A 338 -8.88 -4.47 7.77
CA THR A 338 -8.58 -4.55 9.19
C THR A 338 -9.26 -3.43 10.00
N SER A 339 -9.74 -2.36 9.36
CA SER A 339 -10.53 -1.29 10.01
C SER A 339 -11.84 -1.81 10.64
N LEU A 340 -12.36 -2.96 10.20
CA LEU A 340 -13.49 -3.64 10.88
C LEU A 340 -13.17 -3.97 12.34
N GLY A 341 -11.90 -4.24 12.67
CA GLY A 341 -11.45 -4.47 14.04
C GLY A 341 -11.55 -3.24 14.95
N VAL A 342 -11.55 -2.04 14.37
CA VAL A 342 -11.84 -0.77 15.07
C VAL A 342 -13.34 -0.54 15.22
N GLY A 343 -14.14 -1.12 14.33
CA GLY A 343 -15.60 -0.95 14.27
C GLY A 343 -16.02 0.20 13.35
N ALA A 344 -15.13 0.71 12.51
CA ALA A 344 -15.42 1.77 11.54
C ALA A 344 -16.22 1.25 10.35
N THR A 345 -16.94 2.13 9.66
CA THR A 345 -17.60 1.81 8.39
C THR A 345 -16.58 1.83 7.25
N LEU A 346 -16.49 0.75 6.47
CA LEU A 346 -15.64 0.68 5.29
C LEU A 346 -16.46 1.04 4.05
N SER A 347 -15.99 2.04 3.28
CA SER A 347 -16.54 2.35 1.97
C SER A 347 -15.68 1.69 0.89
N LEU A 348 -16.31 0.87 0.05
CA LEU A 348 -15.70 0.10 -1.03
C LEU A 348 -16.15 0.64 -2.38
N PHE A 349 -15.26 0.62 -3.35
CA PHE A 349 -15.56 1.03 -4.71
C PHE A 349 -14.96 0.05 -5.71
N ASP A 350 -15.76 -0.31 -6.74
CA ASP A 350 -15.30 -1.04 -7.92
C ASP A 350 -15.56 -0.21 -9.16
N GLY A 351 -14.54 -0.03 -10.00
CA GLY A 351 -14.64 0.69 -11.25
C GLY A 351 -13.54 1.72 -11.50
N ASN A 352 -13.71 2.51 -12.54
CA ASN A 352 -12.82 3.62 -12.86
C ASN A 352 -13.16 4.83 -11.97
N PRO A 353 -12.17 5.41 -11.23
CA PRO A 353 -12.42 6.52 -10.31
C PRO A 353 -12.81 7.84 -10.99
N PHE A 354 -12.70 7.91 -12.31
CA PHE A 354 -13.09 9.05 -13.15
C PHE A 354 -14.38 8.80 -13.93
N HIS A 355 -15.10 7.73 -13.66
CA HIS A 355 -16.36 7.42 -14.34
C HIS A 355 -17.55 7.53 -13.37
N PRO A 356 -18.69 8.13 -13.77
CA PRO A 356 -18.97 8.75 -15.08
C PRO A 356 -18.32 10.13 -15.27
N GLU A 357 -17.78 10.72 -14.20
CA GLU A 357 -17.13 12.03 -14.17
C GLU A 357 -15.92 12.03 -13.22
N PRO A 358 -14.94 12.94 -13.42
CA PRO A 358 -13.73 12.95 -12.60
C PRO A 358 -13.98 13.18 -11.11
N GLY A 359 -15.11 13.78 -10.73
CA GLY A 359 -15.51 14.01 -9.33
C GLY A 359 -16.24 12.84 -8.65
N ALA A 360 -16.43 11.70 -9.31
CA ALA A 360 -17.28 10.59 -8.84
C ALA A 360 -16.96 10.12 -7.41
N LEU A 361 -15.67 9.97 -7.05
CA LEU A 361 -15.27 9.57 -5.70
C LEU A 361 -15.50 10.68 -4.66
N TRP A 362 -15.42 11.94 -5.04
CA TRP A 362 -15.69 13.07 -4.15
C TRP A 362 -17.17 13.25 -3.90
N LYS A 363 -18.00 12.98 -4.92
CA LYS A 363 -19.44 12.86 -4.74
C LYS A 363 -19.79 11.74 -3.75
N MET A 364 -19.17 10.58 -3.86
CA MET A 364 -19.34 9.49 -2.89
C MET A 364 -18.85 9.91 -1.48
N THR A 365 -17.76 10.67 -1.39
CA THR A 365 -17.24 11.19 -0.11
C THR A 365 -18.26 12.08 0.57
N GLN A 366 -18.91 12.98 -0.16
CA GLN A 366 -20.01 13.82 0.34
C GLN A 366 -21.22 12.97 0.77
N ASP A 367 -21.70 12.11 -0.13
CA ASP A 367 -22.98 11.38 0.03
C ASP A 367 -22.90 10.39 1.21
N GLU A 368 -21.76 9.71 1.38
CA GLU A 368 -21.54 8.70 2.41
C GLU A 368 -20.77 9.26 3.64
N LYS A 369 -20.53 10.56 3.68
CA LYS A 369 -19.86 11.28 4.77
C LYS A 369 -18.53 10.63 5.18
N ILE A 370 -17.71 10.32 4.18
CA ILE A 370 -16.39 9.73 4.40
C ILE A 370 -15.54 10.68 5.23
N THR A 371 -14.94 10.16 6.30
CA THR A 371 -14.11 10.94 7.23
C THR A 371 -12.61 10.77 6.95
N VAL A 372 -12.22 9.62 6.38
CA VAL A 372 -10.84 9.31 5.98
C VAL A 372 -10.84 8.83 4.52
N PHE A 373 -10.18 9.56 3.65
CA PHE A 373 -10.09 9.27 2.21
C PHE A 373 -8.68 8.86 1.83
N GLY A 374 -8.50 7.59 1.45
CA GLY A 374 -7.22 7.03 1.02
C GLY A 374 -7.14 6.87 -0.50
N THR A 375 -6.00 7.23 -1.07
CA THR A 375 -5.76 7.16 -2.51
C THR A 375 -4.27 7.04 -2.86
N SER A 376 -3.93 7.15 -4.14
CA SER A 376 -2.55 7.25 -4.61
C SER A 376 -2.18 8.68 -4.99
N ALA A 377 -0.87 9.00 -4.96
CA ALA A 377 -0.37 10.28 -5.47
C ALA A 377 -0.74 10.49 -6.95
N GLY A 378 -0.72 9.41 -7.75
CA GLY A 378 -1.13 9.45 -9.15
C GLY A 378 -2.61 9.81 -9.37
N TYR A 379 -3.52 9.39 -8.46
CA TYR A 379 -4.92 9.83 -8.54
C TYR A 379 -5.06 11.33 -8.27
N LEU A 380 -4.35 11.86 -7.25
CA LEU A 380 -4.39 13.29 -6.93
C LEU A 380 -3.86 14.14 -8.10
N ALA A 381 -2.76 13.72 -8.73
CA ALA A 381 -2.21 14.37 -9.91
C ALA A 381 -3.19 14.34 -11.10
N ALA A 382 -3.80 13.19 -11.37
CA ALA A 382 -4.79 13.05 -12.44
C ALA A 382 -6.06 13.89 -12.18
N LEU A 383 -6.47 14.02 -10.93
CA LEU A 383 -7.59 14.88 -10.52
C LEU A 383 -7.28 16.37 -10.74
N GLN A 384 -6.07 16.79 -10.37
CA GLN A 384 -5.57 18.14 -10.59
C GLN A 384 -5.53 18.46 -12.10
N ASN A 385 -4.99 17.56 -12.92
CA ASN A 385 -4.94 17.71 -14.37
C ASN A 385 -6.35 17.75 -15.01
N ALA A 386 -7.32 17.07 -14.43
CA ALA A 386 -8.73 17.13 -14.85
C ALA A 386 -9.42 18.44 -14.43
N GLY A 387 -8.76 19.32 -13.67
CA GLY A 387 -9.27 20.61 -13.23
C GLY A 387 -10.38 20.53 -12.19
N VAL A 388 -10.56 19.39 -11.52
CA VAL A 388 -11.60 19.21 -10.48
C VAL A 388 -11.16 19.91 -9.19
N LYS A 389 -12.10 20.60 -8.56
CA LYS A 389 -11.89 21.35 -7.31
C LYS A 389 -12.81 20.83 -6.21
N PRO A 390 -12.49 19.67 -5.60
CA PRO A 390 -13.43 18.96 -4.73
C PRO A 390 -14.02 19.81 -3.60
N GLY A 391 -13.22 20.65 -2.95
CA GLY A 391 -13.68 21.51 -1.86
C GLY A 391 -14.63 22.63 -2.28
N LYS A 392 -14.72 22.92 -3.58
CA LYS A 392 -15.65 23.92 -4.13
C LYS A 392 -16.93 23.27 -4.70
N GLU A 393 -16.83 22.02 -5.07
CA GLU A 393 -17.90 21.29 -5.80
C GLU A 393 -18.72 20.38 -4.87
N TYR A 394 -18.12 19.94 -3.75
CA TYR A 394 -18.74 18.96 -2.84
C TYR A 394 -18.67 19.40 -1.38
N ASP A 395 -19.63 18.96 -0.56
CA ASP A 395 -19.59 19.12 0.90
C ASP A 395 -18.62 18.10 1.53
N LEU A 396 -17.42 18.54 1.83
CA LEU A 396 -16.38 17.75 2.49
C LEU A 396 -16.25 18.07 3.99
N SER A 397 -17.32 18.58 4.62
CA SER A 397 -17.30 18.94 6.05
C SER A 397 -16.92 17.76 6.96
N SER A 398 -17.35 16.54 6.62
CA SER A 398 -17.02 15.31 7.34
C SER A 398 -15.56 14.85 7.19
N LEU A 399 -14.90 15.23 6.09
CA LEU A 399 -13.55 14.78 5.78
C LEU A 399 -12.54 15.37 6.76
N ARG A 400 -11.75 14.54 7.43
CA ARG A 400 -10.73 14.96 8.41
C ARG A 400 -9.31 14.52 8.06
N ALA A 401 -9.16 13.54 7.17
CA ALA A 401 -7.85 13.08 6.70
C ALA A 401 -7.88 12.61 5.25
N VAL A 402 -6.80 12.89 4.53
CA VAL A 402 -6.48 12.29 3.23
C VAL A 402 -5.18 11.51 3.38
N LEU A 403 -5.19 10.26 2.91
CA LEU A 403 -4.02 9.38 2.91
C LEU A 403 -3.54 9.19 1.47
N SER A 404 -2.24 9.32 1.23
CA SER A 404 -1.64 9.15 -0.10
C SER A 404 -0.48 8.18 -0.08
N THR A 405 -0.46 7.21 -1.02
CA THR A 405 0.63 6.24 -1.15
C THR A 405 0.83 5.79 -2.61
N GLY A 406 1.70 4.80 -2.82
CA GLY A 406 2.00 4.21 -4.13
C GLY A 406 3.22 4.85 -4.81
N SER A 407 3.37 6.14 -4.67
CA SER A 407 4.56 6.92 -5.05
C SER A 407 4.68 8.15 -4.13
N PRO A 408 5.85 8.81 -4.06
CA PRO A 408 5.97 10.07 -3.35
C PRO A 408 4.96 11.10 -3.87
N LEU A 409 4.28 11.80 -2.96
CA LEU A 409 3.40 12.90 -3.33
C LEU A 409 4.25 14.12 -3.68
N SER A 410 3.96 14.76 -4.82
CA SER A 410 4.69 15.96 -5.26
C SER A 410 4.35 17.17 -4.39
N MET A 411 5.19 18.21 -4.45
CA MET A 411 4.95 19.48 -3.74
C MET A 411 3.63 20.11 -4.19
N GLU A 412 3.36 20.08 -5.49
CA GLU A 412 2.13 20.55 -6.11
C GLU A 412 0.93 19.74 -5.64
N GLY A 413 1.10 18.42 -5.46
CA GLY A 413 0.07 17.54 -4.90
C GLY A 413 -0.30 17.89 -3.46
N PHE A 414 0.69 18.27 -2.63
CA PHE A 414 0.43 18.81 -1.28
C PHE A 414 -0.34 20.13 -1.34
N ASP A 415 0.10 21.06 -2.17
CA ASP A 415 -0.57 22.37 -2.34
C ASP A 415 -2.00 22.19 -2.88
N PHE A 416 -2.21 21.29 -3.86
CA PHE A 416 -3.53 20.97 -4.40
C PHE A 416 -4.51 20.50 -3.32
N VAL A 417 -4.08 19.61 -2.43
CA VAL A 417 -4.94 19.10 -1.36
C VAL A 417 -5.41 20.24 -0.45
N TYR A 418 -4.51 21.13 -0.03
CA TYR A 418 -4.87 22.24 0.86
C TYR A 418 -5.63 23.38 0.18
N GLN A 419 -5.39 23.62 -1.10
CA GLN A 419 -6.05 24.71 -1.84
C GLN A 419 -7.39 24.30 -2.43
N GLU A 420 -7.52 23.07 -2.94
CA GLU A 420 -8.68 22.68 -3.74
C GLU A 420 -9.51 21.55 -3.11
N ILE A 421 -9.01 20.86 -2.07
CA ILE A 421 -9.80 19.85 -1.34
C ILE A 421 -10.26 20.42 0.01
N LYS A 422 -9.35 20.65 0.97
CA LYS A 422 -9.73 21.19 2.27
C LYS A 422 -8.52 21.74 3.03
N GLU A 423 -8.62 22.96 3.55
CA GLU A 423 -7.57 23.62 4.31
C GLU A 423 -7.32 22.94 5.67
N ASP A 424 -8.39 22.66 6.46
CA ASP A 424 -8.25 22.00 7.75
C ASP A 424 -8.46 20.49 7.64
N LEU A 425 -7.40 19.77 7.25
CA LEU A 425 -7.36 18.32 7.28
C LEU A 425 -5.93 17.81 7.46
N GLN A 426 -5.80 16.59 7.98
CA GLN A 426 -4.52 15.89 8.00
C GLN A 426 -4.25 15.27 6.62
N LEU A 427 -3.20 15.71 5.93
CA LEU A 427 -2.69 15.01 4.75
C LEU A 427 -1.53 14.10 5.18
N ALA A 428 -1.75 12.80 5.14
CA ALA A 428 -0.73 11.81 5.47
C ALA A 428 -0.22 11.13 4.20
N SER A 429 0.95 11.52 3.72
CA SER A 429 1.71 10.67 2.80
C SER A 429 2.26 9.47 3.57
N ILE A 430 2.10 8.25 3.03
CA ILE A 430 2.48 7.01 3.72
C ILE A 430 3.37 6.16 2.82
N ALA A 431 4.39 5.55 3.42
CA ALA A 431 5.34 4.68 2.74
C ALA A 431 5.55 3.38 3.50
N GLY A 432 5.46 2.30 2.76
CA GLY A 432 5.64 0.94 3.26
C GLY A 432 5.65 -0.03 2.09
N GLY A 433 5.24 -1.26 2.30
CA GLY A 433 5.28 -2.25 1.23
C GLY A 433 4.42 -3.48 1.47
N THR A 434 4.17 -4.19 0.40
CA THR A 434 3.54 -5.52 0.45
C THR A 434 4.35 -6.48 1.32
N ASP A 435 5.65 -6.27 1.38
CA ASP A 435 6.62 -7.11 2.09
C ASP A 435 6.32 -7.18 3.60
N LEU A 436 6.07 -6.03 4.23
CA LEU A 436 5.66 -5.97 5.65
C LEU A 436 4.13 -5.87 5.81
N ASN A 437 3.40 -5.73 4.71
CA ASN A 437 1.96 -5.47 4.69
C ASN A 437 1.58 -4.36 5.69
N GLY A 438 2.22 -3.22 5.56
CA GLY A 438 2.13 -2.07 6.48
C GLY A 438 3.07 -0.95 6.08
N CYS A 439 3.32 -0.02 6.99
CA CYS A 439 4.06 1.21 6.74
C CYS A 439 5.31 1.35 7.63
N PHE A 440 6.39 1.88 7.05
CA PHE A 440 7.57 2.35 7.79
C PHE A 440 7.43 3.80 8.26
N ALA A 441 6.83 4.65 7.40
CA ALA A 441 6.56 6.05 7.68
C ALA A 441 5.14 6.40 7.24
N LEU A 442 4.45 7.23 8.04
CA LEU A 442 3.02 7.47 7.87
C LEU A 442 2.54 8.72 8.61
N GLY A 443 1.24 8.85 8.82
CA GLY A 443 0.60 9.98 9.48
C GLY A 443 0.90 10.10 10.97
N ASN A 444 0.88 11.34 11.44
CA ASN A 444 0.91 11.69 12.85
C ASN A 444 -0.25 12.66 13.13
N PRO A 445 -1.34 12.21 13.75
CA PRO A 445 -2.51 13.07 14.00
C PRO A 445 -2.26 14.19 15.03
N MET A 446 -1.15 14.11 15.77
CA MET A 446 -0.71 15.15 16.72
C MET A 446 0.30 16.12 16.11
N GLY A 447 0.84 15.84 14.91
CA GLY A 447 1.93 16.56 14.30
C GLY A 447 1.53 17.44 13.12
N ALA A 448 2.37 18.41 12.82
CA ALA A 448 2.24 19.27 11.65
C ALA A 448 2.50 18.51 10.34
N VAL A 449 1.94 19.00 9.24
CA VAL A 449 2.22 18.55 7.87
C VAL A 449 3.13 19.55 7.18
N TYR A 450 4.25 19.05 6.69
CA TYR A 450 5.20 19.81 5.87
C TYR A 450 5.17 19.30 4.43
N ALA A 451 5.29 20.22 3.49
CA ALA A 451 5.29 19.87 2.07
C ALA A 451 6.45 18.92 1.72
N GLY A 452 6.16 17.84 0.99
CA GLY A 452 7.15 16.86 0.54
C GLY A 452 7.63 15.86 1.59
N GLU A 453 7.13 15.93 2.84
CA GLU A 453 7.50 15.03 3.92
C GLU A 453 6.36 14.07 4.31
N LEU A 454 6.72 12.85 4.67
CA LEU A 454 5.88 11.97 5.48
C LEU A 454 6.03 12.41 6.94
N GLN A 455 4.91 12.52 7.67
CA GLN A 455 4.91 13.19 8.97
C GLN A 455 5.83 12.53 10.01
N CYS A 456 5.92 11.21 10.02
CA CYS A 456 6.72 10.50 11.01
C CYS A 456 7.08 9.06 10.60
N ARG A 457 8.07 8.50 11.27
CA ARG A 457 8.32 7.04 11.31
C ARG A 457 7.28 6.35 12.19
N GLY A 458 6.87 5.14 11.84
CA GLY A 458 5.86 4.38 12.59
C GLY A 458 6.30 4.03 14.02
N LEU A 459 5.39 4.09 14.99
CA LEU A 459 5.66 3.65 16.37
C LEU A 459 6.12 2.19 16.39
N ALA A 460 7.13 1.90 17.22
CA ALA A 460 7.81 0.60 17.35
C ALA A 460 8.40 0.05 16.04
N MET A 461 8.63 0.93 15.06
CA MET A 461 9.36 0.66 13.83
C MET A 461 10.67 1.45 13.87
N LYS A 462 11.79 0.78 14.13
CA LYS A 462 13.09 1.43 14.21
C LYS A 462 13.63 1.69 12.80
N VAL A 463 12.99 2.63 12.12
CA VAL A 463 13.33 3.05 10.75
C VAL A 463 14.45 4.06 10.78
N GLU A 464 15.48 3.82 9.99
CA GLU A 464 16.69 4.66 9.90
C GLU A 464 17.11 4.80 8.44
N ALA A 465 17.81 5.89 8.12
CA ALA A 465 18.54 6.03 6.86
C ALA A 465 19.99 5.61 7.12
N PHE A 466 20.54 4.67 6.36
CA PHE A 466 21.91 4.21 6.48
C PHE A 466 22.80 4.76 5.37
N ASP A 467 23.99 5.19 5.71
CA ASP A 467 25.04 5.51 4.75
C ASP A 467 25.65 4.24 4.11
N ASP A 468 26.61 4.42 3.20
CA ASP A 468 27.30 3.31 2.52
C ASP A 468 28.13 2.42 3.46
N ASN A 469 28.43 2.88 4.68
CA ASN A 469 29.13 2.11 5.70
C ASN A 469 28.18 1.36 6.65
N GLY A 470 26.86 1.50 6.45
CA GLY A 470 25.85 0.90 7.31
C GLY A 470 25.67 1.63 8.65
N CYS A 471 25.97 2.92 8.68
CA CYS A 471 25.77 3.77 9.85
C CYS A 471 24.50 4.62 9.71
N PRO A 472 23.72 4.82 10.80
CA PRO A 472 22.56 5.69 10.75
C PRO A 472 22.95 7.16 10.56
N ILE A 473 22.23 7.85 9.69
CA ILE A 473 22.42 9.27 9.34
C ILE A 473 21.11 10.03 9.47
N VAL A 474 21.20 11.34 9.73
CA VAL A 474 20.07 12.26 9.88
C VAL A 474 20.34 13.50 9.02
N ASN A 475 19.31 14.05 8.39
CA ASN A 475 19.41 15.15 7.42
C ASN A 475 20.32 14.85 6.21
N GLU A 476 20.52 13.60 5.95
CA GLU A 476 21.26 13.11 4.80
C GLU A 476 20.51 11.92 4.16
N GLN A 477 20.72 11.73 2.87
CA GLN A 477 20.08 10.66 2.11
C GLN A 477 20.79 9.32 2.34
N GLY A 478 20.01 8.26 2.57
CA GLY A 478 20.53 6.92 2.80
C GLY A 478 19.54 5.81 2.46
N GLU A 479 20.00 4.57 2.61
CA GLU A 479 19.18 3.38 2.43
C GLU A 479 18.16 3.26 3.56
N LEU A 480 16.88 3.03 3.24
CA LEU A 480 15.86 2.72 4.23
C LEU A 480 16.12 1.35 4.85
N VAL A 481 16.33 1.36 6.15
CA VAL A 481 16.43 0.14 6.95
C VAL A 481 15.46 0.16 8.13
N CYS A 482 15.08 -1.03 8.59
CA CYS A 482 14.45 -1.22 9.89
C CYS A 482 15.40 -2.07 10.75
N SER A 483 15.97 -1.47 11.77
CA SER A 483 17.06 -2.07 12.57
C SER A 483 16.58 -2.80 13.82
N ALA A 484 15.25 -3.00 13.96
CA ALA A 484 14.64 -3.82 15.01
C ALA A 484 13.50 -4.67 14.44
N PRO A 485 13.24 -5.86 15.02
CA PRO A 485 12.16 -6.73 14.55
C PRO A 485 10.79 -6.12 14.80
N PHE A 486 9.84 -6.44 13.92
CA PHE A 486 8.46 -5.99 14.00
C PHE A 486 7.47 -7.14 13.71
N PRO A 487 6.25 -7.12 14.27
CA PRO A 487 5.35 -8.28 14.25
C PRO A 487 4.86 -8.70 12.85
N SER A 488 4.77 -7.77 11.92
CA SER A 488 4.24 -8.02 10.56
C SER A 488 5.30 -8.45 9.54
N MET A 489 6.52 -8.78 9.98
CA MET A 489 7.50 -9.42 9.09
C MET A 489 6.89 -10.71 8.50
N PRO A 490 7.08 -10.99 7.18
CA PRO A 490 6.67 -12.27 6.64
C PRO A 490 7.25 -13.42 7.46
N ILE A 491 6.45 -14.45 7.70
CA ILE A 491 6.94 -15.63 8.45
C ILE A 491 7.88 -16.49 7.60
N TYR A 492 7.63 -16.53 6.30
CA TYR A 492 8.48 -17.16 5.28
C TYR A 492 7.99 -16.76 3.88
N PHE A 493 8.76 -17.11 2.85
CA PHE A 493 8.29 -17.10 1.47
C PHE A 493 7.79 -18.49 1.09
N TRP A 494 6.69 -18.53 0.35
CA TRP A 494 6.19 -19.80 -0.19
C TRP A 494 7.23 -20.45 -1.09
N ASP A 495 7.41 -21.77 -0.97
CA ASP A 495 8.43 -22.53 -1.68
C ASP A 495 9.88 -22.04 -1.46
N ASP A 496 10.17 -21.67 -0.21
CA ASP A 496 11.51 -21.27 0.28
C ASP A 496 11.84 -22.00 1.61
N PRO A 497 11.98 -23.33 1.58
CA PRO A 497 12.07 -24.14 2.80
C PRO A 497 13.30 -23.83 3.67
N ASN A 498 14.36 -23.31 3.07
CA ASN A 498 15.59 -22.92 3.78
C ASN A 498 15.64 -21.42 4.13
N GLY A 499 14.68 -20.62 3.67
CA GLY A 499 14.66 -19.17 3.87
C GLY A 499 15.70 -18.39 3.06
N GLU A 500 16.29 -19.02 2.03
CA GLU A 500 17.38 -18.40 1.23
C GLU A 500 16.88 -17.18 0.44
N LYS A 501 15.69 -17.30 -0.20
CA LYS A 501 15.07 -16.20 -0.94
C LYS A 501 14.66 -15.06 -0.01
N TYR A 502 14.13 -15.42 1.17
CA TYR A 502 13.74 -14.45 2.19
C TYR A 502 14.95 -13.67 2.72
N HIS A 503 16.02 -14.38 3.07
CA HIS A 503 17.27 -13.77 3.53
C HIS A 503 17.88 -12.85 2.46
N ALA A 504 18.00 -13.33 1.24
CA ALA A 504 18.54 -12.55 0.11
C ALA A 504 17.71 -11.30 -0.21
N ALA A 505 16.39 -11.31 0.08
CA ALA A 505 15.53 -10.17 -0.18
C ALA A 505 15.78 -8.99 0.77
N TYR A 506 16.13 -9.25 2.04
CA TYR A 506 16.13 -8.22 3.08
C TYR A 506 17.38 -8.15 3.94
N PHE A 507 18.19 -9.21 4.02
CA PHE A 507 19.29 -9.34 5.01
C PHE A 507 20.66 -9.61 4.39
N ASP A 508 20.76 -9.62 3.09
CA ASP A 508 21.99 -9.96 2.36
C ASP A 508 23.05 -8.84 2.48
N VAL A 509 22.61 -7.59 2.58
CA VAL A 509 23.50 -6.42 2.66
C VAL A 509 23.87 -6.09 4.09
N TYR A 510 22.90 -6.07 5.00
CA TYR A 510 23.09 -5.76 6.40
C TYR A 510 22.64 -6.94 7.26
N PRO A 511 23.55 -7.73 7.85
CA PRO A 511 23.18 -8.85 8.71
C PRO A 511 22.27 -8.43 9.86
N ASN A 512 21.12 -9.12 10.03
CA ASN A 512 20.12 -8.87 11.06
C ASN A 512 19.46 -7.47 11.01
N ILE A 513 19.51 -6.79 9.87
CA ILE A 513 18.85 -5.50 9.66
C ILE A 513 18.05 -5.60 8.37
N TRP A 514 16.74 -5.27 8.44
CA TRP A 514 15.87 -5.25 7.28
C TRP A 514 16.22 -4.10 6.35
N ARG A 515 16.70 -4.42 5.15
CA ARG A 515 16.87 -3.47 4.06
C ARG A 515 15.64 -3.49 3.17
N HIS A 516 14.99 -2.33 2.98
CA HIS A 516 13.76 -2.28 2.18
C HIS A 516 14.02 -2.02 0.69
N GLY A 517 15.09 -1.32 0.37
CA GLY A 517 15.42 -0.95 -1.01
C GLY A 517 14.75 0.36 -1.46
N ASP A 518 14.47 1.25 -0.52
CA ASP A 518 14.09 2.64 -0.76
C ASP A 518 15.20 3.57 -0.28
N TYR A 519 15.34 4.73 -0.95
CA TYR A 519 16.32 5.75 -0.62
C TYR A 519 15.60 6.92 0.03
N ILE A 520 15.98 7.22 1.28
CA ILE A 520 15.25 8.15 2.15
C ILE A 520 16.17 9.14 2.84
N GLU A 521 15.57 10.21 3.38
CA GLU A 521 16.16 11.06 4.39
C GLU A 521 15.24 11.09 5.62
N VAL A 522 15.81 11.02 6.80
CA VAL A 522 15.14 11.27 8.07
C VAL A 522 15.65 12.59 8.63
N ASN A 523 14.77 13.55 8.86
CA ASN A 523 15.17 14.85 9.38
C ASN A 523 15.11 14.92 10.92
N ASP A 524 15.62 16.03 11.49
CA ASP A 524 15.67 16.26 12.96
C ASP A 524 14.30 16.23 13.64
N ARG A 525 13.21 16.54 12.91
CA ARG A 525 11.85 16.46 13.42
C ARG A 525 11.30 15.03 13.43
N GLY A 526 12.01 14.09 12.79
CA GLY A 526 11.58 12.71 12.58
C GLY A 526 10.69 12.50 11.35
N GLY A 527 10.49 13.55 10.53
CA GLY A 527 9.85 13.47 9.23
C GLY A 527 10.71 12.68 8.24
N VAL A 528 10.08 12.10 7.23
CA VAL A 528 10.76 11.24 6.24
C VAL A 528 10.50 11.78 4.83
N THR A 529 11.56 11.91 4.04
CA THR A 529 11.47 12.21 2.61
C THR A 529 11.87 10.97 1.82
N ILE A 530 11.05 10.57 0.84
CA ILE A 530 11.34 9.44 -0.05
C ILE A 530 11.93 9.97 -1.36
N TYR A 531 13.07 9.43 -1.76
CA TYR A 531 13.78 9.78 -2.99
C TYR A 531 13.62 8.74 -4.11
N GLY A 532 12.93 7.64 -3.83
CA GLY A 532 12.67 6.56 -4.77
C GLY A 532 13.27 5.24 -4.33
N ARG A 533 13.31 4.29 -5.27
CA ARG A 533 13.93 2.97 -5.03
C ARG A 533 15.45 3.09 -5.02
N SER A 534 16.12 2.47 -4.05
CA SER A 534 17.59 2.49 -3.97
C SER A 534 18.24 1.72 -5.14
N ASP A 535 17.57 0.69 -5.68
CA ASP A 535 18.00 -0.06 -6.86
C ASP A 535 17.75 0.69 -8.18
N ALA A 536 16.87 1.71 -8.19
CA ALA A 536 16.62 2.64 -9.29
C ALA A 536 17.40 3.96 -9.14
N THR A 537 18.13 4.14 -8.05
CA THR A 537 18.95 5.34 -7.81
C THR A 537 19.97 5.52 -8.93
N LEU A 538 20.06 6.75 -9.42
CA LEU A 538 21.01 7.15 -10.46
C LEU A 538 22.38 7.40 -9.81
N ASN A 539 23.47 7.14 -10.54
CA ASN A 539 24.81 7.33 -9.98
C ASN A 539 25.78 7.96 -11.00
N PRO A 540 25.46 9.13 -11.59
CA PRO A 540 26.34 9.81 -12.54
C PRO A 540 27.56 10.38 -11.83
N GLY A 541 28.77 9.99 -12.31
CA GLY A 541 30.04 10.44 -11.74
C GLY A 541 30.19 10.11 -10.24
N GLY A 542 29.61 8.99 -9.78
CA GLY A 542 29.68 8.56 -8.39
C GLY A 542 28.75 9.28 -7.42
N VAL A 543 27.87 10.18 -7.89
CA VAL A 543 26.90 10.89 -7.05
C VAL A 543 25.55 10.18 -7.11
N ARG A 544 25.05 9.76 -5.97
CA ARG A 544 23.70 9.16 -5.86
C ARG A 544 22.61 10.23 -6.01
N ILE A 545 21.66 9.96 -6.90
CA ILE A 545 20.52 10.84 -7.20
C ILE A 545 19.25 9.99 -7.17
N GLY A 546 18.30 10.34 -6.32
CA GLY A 546 17.00 9.71 -6.29
C GLY A 546 16.15 10.10 -7.51
N THR A 547 15.43 9.15 -8.10
CA THR A 547 14.60 9.43 -9.28
C THR A 547 13.54 10.51 -8.99
N ALA A 548 12.99 10.53 -7.77
CA ALA A 548 12.02 11.53 -7.33
C ALA A 548 12.60 12.97 -7.30
N GLU A 549 13.90 13.13 -7.14
CA GLU A 549 14.53 14.47 -7.17
C GLU A 549 14.40 15.10 -8.56
N ILE A 550 14.48 14.30 -9.61
CA ILE A 550 14.29 14.76 -10.99
C ILE A 550 12.80 14.93 -11.29
N TYR A 551 11.96 13.97 -10.90
CA TYR A 551 10.51 14.05 -11.14
C TYR A 551 9.90 15.33 -10.58
N ARG A 552 10.21 15.70 -9.34
CA ARG A 552 9.74 16.96 -8.70
C ARG A 552 10.06 18.22 -9.49
N GLN A 553 11.11 18.20 -10.30
CA GLN A 553 11.48 19.36 -11.11
C GLN A 553 10.79 19.33 -12.47
N VAL A 554 10.64 18.14 -13.05
CA VAL A 554 10.00 17.94 -14.35
C VAL A 554 8.50 18.23 -14.27
N GLU A 555 7.86 17.85 -13.17
CA GLU A 555 6.44 18.09 -12.88
C GLU A 555 6.05 19.60 -12.84
N GLN A 556 7.03 20.51 -12.69
CA GLN A 556 6.82 21.97 -12.73
C GLN A 556 6.78 22.53 -14.16
N VAL A 557 7.01 21.72 -15.19
CA VAL A 557 7.01 22.13 -16.59
C VAL A 557 5.66 21.79 -17.20
N GLU A 558 4.83 22.79 -17.45
CA GLU A 558 3.42 22.64 -17.85
C GLU A 558 3.21 21.82 -19.12
N GLU A 559 4.20 21.80 -20.03
CA GLU A 559 4.14 21.04 -21.28
C GLU A 559 4.31 19.53 -21.08
N ILE A 560 4.69 19.09 -19.87
CA ILE A 560 4.93 17.67 -19.55
C ILE A 560 3.74 17.09 -18.78
N GLU A 561 3.16 16.03 -19.32
CA GLU A 561 2.12 15.24 -18.64
C GLU A 561 2.72 14.27 -17.62
N ASP A 562 3.83 13.61 -17.98
CA ASP A 562 4.47 12.59 -17.14
C ASP A 562 5.92 12.36 -17.55
N SER A 563 6.69 11.70 -16.68
CA SER A 563 8.10 11.44 -16.96
C SER A 563 8.61 10.15 -16.31
N LEU A 564 9.70 9.58 -16.87
CA LEU A 564 10.42 8.47 -16.30
C LEU A 564 11.92 8.67 -16.50
N VAL A 565 12.73 8.43 -15.46
CA VAL A 565 14.17 8.60 -15.52
C VAL A 565 14.89 7.28 -15.25
N ILE A 566 15.95 7.03 -15.99
CA ILE A 566 16.84 5.88 -15.76
C ILE A 566 18.31 6.30 -15.78
N GLY A 567 19.14 5.52 -15.10
CA GLY A 567 20.59 5.56 -15.26
C GLY A 567 21.03 4.51 -16.28
N GLN A 568 21.50 4.95 -17.44
CA GLN A 568 22.04 4.08 -18.47
C GLN A 568 23.56 3.96 -18.31
N PRO A 569 24.16 2.74 -18.22
CA PRO A 569 25.60 2.58 -18.30
C PRO A 569 26.15 3.12 -19.63
N TRP A 570 27.14 4.02 -19.56
CA TRP A 570 27.70 4.68 -20.73
C TRP A 570 29.17 5.09 -20.48
N GLU A 571 30.10 4.72 -21.38
CA GLU A 571 31.52 5.12 -21.35
C GLU A 571 32.20 5.01 -19.96
N ASN A 572 32.00 3.88 -19.27
CA ASN A 572 32.50 3.60 -17.90
C ASN A 572 31.86 4.43 -16.78
N ASP A 573 30.74 5.10 -17.03
CA ASP A 573 29.96 5.84 -16.07
C ASP A 573 28.47 5.54 -16.25
N VAL A 574 27.60 6.32 -15.61
CA VAL A 574 26.15 6.29 -15.75
C VAL A 574 25.67 7.62 -16.30
N ARG A 575 25.00 7.61 -17.46
CA ARG A 575 24.31 8.81 -17.94
C ARG A 575 22.83 8.78 -17.53
N VAL A 576 22.32 9.94 -17.15
CA VAL A 576 20.90 10.11 -16.78
C VAL A 576 20.09 10.32 -18.06
N ILE A 577 19.10 9.48 -18.30
CA ILE A 577 18.15 9.58 -19.41
C ILE A 577 16.78 9.90 -18.84
N LEU A 578 16.19 10.99 -19.29
CA LEU A 578 14.82 11.40 -18.94
C LEU A 578 13.91 11.14 -20.16
N PHE A 579 12.90 10.33 -19.96
CA PHE A 579 11.79 10.16 -20.89
C PHE A 579 10.63 11.03 -20.44
N VAL A 580 10.00 11.74 -21.39
CA VAL A 580 8.88 12.62 -21.11
C VAL A 580 7.67 12.30 -21.98
N LYS A 581 6.52 12.19 -21.38
CA LYS A 581 5.23 12.19 -22.05
C LYS A 581 4.73 13.62 -22.11
N MET A 582 4.51 14.13 -23.31
CA MET A 582 4.05 15.49 -23.52
C MET A 582 2.56 15.62 -23.18
N ALA A 583 2.16 16.78 -22.68
CA ALA A 583 0.75 17.13 -22.54
C ALA A 583 0.06 17.20 -23.91
N GLU A 584 -1.26 17.04 -23.94
CA GLU A 584 -2.02 16.97 -25.18
C GLU A 584 -1.81 18.25 -26.04
N GLY A 585 -1.40 18.03 -27.29
CA GLY A 585 -1.11 19.12 -28.23
C GLY A 585 0.24 19.81 -28.05
N GLN A 586 1.08 19.33 -27.13
CA GLN A 586 2.44 19.85 -26.91
C GLN A 586 3.50 18.96 -27.59
N GLU A 587 4.61 19.56 -27.95
CA GLU A 587 5.76 18.87 -28.54
C GLU A 587 7.04 19.18 -27.73
N LEU A 588 7.98 18.24 -27.70
CA LEU A 588 9.27 18.42 -27.05
C LEU A 588 10.18 19.31 -27.91
N THR A 589 10.05 20.61 -27.74
CA THR A 589 10.91 21.60 -28.44
C THR A 589 12.21 21.87 -27.68
N GLU A 590 13.17 22.51 -28.32
CA GLU A 590 14.41 22.97 -27.64
C GLU A 590 14.11 23.91 -26.48
N GLU A 591 13.07 24.74 -26.56
CA GLU A 591 12.63 25.64 -25.50
C GLU A 591 12.17 24.84 -24.26
N VAL A 592 11.35 23.80 -24.47
CA VAL A 592 10.87 22.92 -23.39
C VAL A 592 12.04 22.14 -22.78
N MET A 593 12.93 21.57 -23.58
CA MET A 593 14.12 20.88 -23.08
C MET A 593 15.01 21.82 -22.26
N ASN A 594 15.17 23.06 -22.68
CA ASN A 594 15.94 24.05 -21.94
C ASN A 594 15.24 24.49 -20.64
N ALA A 595 13.91 24.58 -20.63
CA ALA A 595 13.12 24.82 -19.42
C ALA A 595 13.33 23.69 -18.40
N ILE A 596 13.22 22.42 -18.82
CA ILE A 596 13.49 21.24 -17.99
C ILE A 596 14.92 21.30 -17.41
N ARG A 597 15.93 21.46 -18.28
CA ARG A 597 17.34 21.53 -17.86
C ARG A 597 17.60 22.66 -16.88
N LYS A 598 16.99 23.84 -17.12
CA LYS A 598 17.11 25.01 -16.24
C LYS A 598 16.48 24.77 -14.89
N THR A 599 15.24 24.26 -14.87
CA THR A 599 14.50 23.98 -13.64
C THR A 599 15.25 22.97 -12.78
N ILE A 600 15.72 21.85 -13.37
CA ILE A 600 16.52 20.85 -12.66
C ILE A 600 17.83 21.44 -12.14
N ARG A 601 18.55 22.22 -12.96
CA ARG A 601 19.83 22.81 -12.56
C ARG A 601 19.71 23.79 -11.41
N VAL A 602 18.65 24.61 -11.41
CA VAL A 602 18.43 25.66 -10.40
C VAL A 602 17.92 25.06 -9.10
N ASN A 603 16.95 24.15 -9.18
CA ASN A 603 16.24 23.65 -8.00
C ASN A 603 16.86 22.38 -7.40
N ALA A 604 17.69 21.65 -8.15
CA ALA A 604 18.43 20.50 -7.65
C ALA A 604 19.94 20.72 -7.78
N SER A 605 20.58 20.30 -8.88
CA SER A 605 21.98 20.63 -9.15
C SER A 605 22.34 20.38 -10.63
N PRO A 606 23.50 20.87 -11.12
CA PRO A 606 23.99 20.53 -12.45
C PRO A 606 24.15 19.03 -12.71
N ARG A 607 24.36 18.22 -11.68
CA ARG A 607 24.53 16.75 -11.79
C ARG A 607 23.21 16.00 -12.01
N HIS A 608 22.09 16.60 -11.63
CA HIS A 608 20.75 16.06 -11.87
C HIS A 608 20.27 16.26 -13.31
N VAL A 609 20.93 17.16 -14.06
CA VAL A 609 20.51 17.50 -15.43
C VAL A 609 20.69 16.28 -16.33
N PRO A 610 19.61 15.78 -16.98
CA PRO A 610 19.70 14.61 -17.85
C PRO A 610 20.65 14.84 -19.03
N ALA A 611 21.44 13.82 -19.34
CA ALA A 611 22.27 13.82 -20.54
C ALA A 611 21.42 13.81 -21.82
N LYS A 612 20.29 13.08 -21.77
CA LYS A 612 19.31 13.06 -22.85
C LYS A 612 17.90 13.24 -22.28
N ILE A 613 17.06 13.97 -23.03
CA ILE A 613 15.62 14.14 -22.78
C ILE A 613 14.93 13.68 -24.06
N LEU A 614 14.07 12.66 -23.95
CA LEU A 614 13.48 11.97 -25.10
C LEU A 614 11.97 11.88 -24.94
N PRO A 615 11.17 12.22 -26.00
CA PRO A 615 9.72 12.08 -25.93
C PRO A 615 9.32 10.61 -26.08
N VAL A 616 8.30 10.22 -25.33
CA VAL A 616 7.73 8.88 -25.40
C VAL A 616 6.21 8.96 -25.49
N PRO A 617 5.55 7.97 -26.13
CA PRO A 617 4.10 7.97 -26.28
C PRO A 617 3.36 7.80 -24.94
N ASP A 618 3.95 7.07 -24.00
CA ASP A 618 3.39 6.85 -22.67
C ASP A 618 4.48 6.36 -21.69
N ILE A 619 4.20 6.52 -20.39
CA ILE A 619 5.05 6.01 -19.31
C ILE A 619 4.51 4.65 -18.84
N PRO A 620 5.36 3.61 -18.72
CA PRO A 620 4.90 2.31 -18.24
C PRO A 620 4.72 2.30 -16.73
N TYR A 621 3.57 1.73 -16.31
CA TYR A 621 3.17 1.59 -14.92
C TYR A 621 2.82 0.15 -14.58
N THR A 622 2.99 -0.22 -13.31
CA THR A 622 2.36 -1.42 -12.77
C THR A 622 0.84 -1.22 -12.69
N LEU A 623 0.07 -2.32 -12.54
CA LEU A 623 -1.38 -2.25 -12.28
C LEU A 623 -1.73 -1.38 -11.07
N ASN A 624 -0.82 -1.27 -10.09
CA ASN A 624 -0.95 -0.42 -8.91
C ASN A 624 -0.38 1.00 -9.11
N MET A 625 -0.24 1.46 -10.36
CA MET A 625 0.20 2.80 -10.72
C MET A 625 1.60 3.19 -10.18
N LYS A 626 2.53 2.24 -10.11
CA LYS A 626 3.95 2.51 -9.81
C LYS A 626 4.75 2.57 -11.10
N LYS A 627 5.61 3.58 -11.26
CA LYS A 627 6.58 3.67 -12.36
C LYS A 627 7.55 2.48 -12.34
N VAL A 628 8.00 2.04 -13.49
CA VAL A 628 8.80 0.82 -13.61
C VAL A 628 10.19 1.10 -14.21
N GLU A 629 10.94 1.98 -13.58
CA GLU A 629 12.28 2.42 -14.02
C GLU A 629 13.21 1.25 -14.34
N LEU A 630 13.22 0.22 -13.49
CA LEU A 630 14.07 -0.96 -13.68
C LEU A 630 13.67 -1.80 -14.90
N ALA A 631 12.37 -1.86 -15.22
CA ALA A 631 11.92 -2.56 -16.42
C ALA A 631 12.36 -1.81 -17.68
N VAL A 632 12.18 -0.48 -17.69
CA VAL A 632 12.64 0.38 -18.78
C VAL A 632 14.17 0.30 -18.94
N LYS A 633 14.92 0.38 -17.85
CA LYS A 633 16.37 0.24 -17.86
C LYS A 633 16.80 -1.10 -18.50
N LYS A 634 16.16 -2.22 -18.11
CA LYS A 634 16.44 -3.53 -18.69
C LYS A 634 16.20 -3.58 -20.20
N ILE A 635 15.06 -3.05 -20.65
CA ILE A 635 14.74 -2.99 -22.08
C ILE A 635 15.79 -2.16 -22.85
N VAL A 636 16.15 -1.00 -22.33
CA VAL A 636 17.18 -0.12 -22.91
C VAL A 636 18.57 -0.83 -22.97
N GLU A 637 18.87 -1.67 -21.99
CA GLU A 637 20.09 -2.50 -21.94
C GLU A 637 19.99 -3.80 -22.80
N GLY A 638 18.89 -4.02 -23.52
CA GLY A 638 18.67 -5.24 -24.32
C GLY A 638 18.39 -6.50 -23.48
N LYS A 639 18.03 -6.35 -22.20
CA LYS A 639 17.75 -7.44 -21.28
C LYS A 639 16.24 -7.77 -21.25
N PRO A 640 15.85 -9.04 -21.06
CA PRO A 640 14.45 -9.42 -21.02
C PRO A 640 13.75 -8.91 -19.76
N VAL A 641 12.48 -8.48 -19.92
CA VAL A 641 11.55 -8.20 -18.84
C VAL A 641 10.54 -9.34 -18.75
N LEU A 642 10.56 -10.09 -17.66
CA LEU A 642 9.80 -11.34 -17.52
C LEU A 642 8.35 -11.14 -17.07
N ASN A 643 8.04 -10.07 -16.33
CA ASN A 643 6.73 -9.83 -15.70
C ASN A 643 5.94 -8.71 -16.39
N LYS A 644 5.86 -8.72 -17.72
CA LYS A 644 5.08 -7.72 -18.47
C LYS A 644 3.59 -7.71 -18.09
N ASP A 645 3.04 -8.85 -17.68
CA ASP A 645 1.61 -8.98 -17.29
C ASP A 645 1.25 -8.30 -15.96
N ALA A 646 2.24 -7.85 -15.19
CA ALA A 646 2.03 -7.02 -14.02
C ALA A 646 1.94 -5.52 -14.35
N LEU A 647 2.06 -5.17 -15.62
CA LEU A 647 2.02 -3.80 -16.10
C LEU A 647 0.62 -3.47 -16.61
N LYS A 648 0.22 -2.20 -16.43
CA LYS A 648 -1.03 -1.65 -16.94
C LYS A 648 -1.00 -1.47 -18.46
N ASN A 649 0.17 -1.11 -19.01
CA ASN A 649 0.43 -0.81 -20.41
C ASN A 649 1.73 -1.46 -20.89
N PRO A 650 1.82 -2.82 -20.91
CA PRO A 650 3.06 -3.54 -21.21
C PRO A 650 3.59 -3.31 -22.64
N GLU A 651 2.71 -2.99 -23.57
CA GLU A 651 3.04 -2.69 -24.97
C GLU A 651 3.95 -1.47 -25.12
N VAL A 652 3.89 -0.55 -24.19
CA VAL A 652 4.71 0.68 -24.19
C VAL A 652 6.19 0.35 -24.03
N LEU A 653 6.54 -0.73 -23.33
CA LEU A 653 7.94 -1.12 -23.12
C LEU A 653 8.70 -1.38 -24.41
N ASP A 654 8.05 -1.93 -25.44
CA ASP A 654 8.70 -2.28 -26.69
C ASP A 654 9.18 -1.03 -27.45
N TYR A 655 8.53 0.11 -27.24
CA TYR A 655 8.95 1.41 -27.77
C TYR A 655 10.33 1.82 -27.23
N TYR A 656 10.56 1.69 -25.91
CA TYR A 656 11.82 2.08 -25.27
C TYR A 656 13.04 1.31 -25.81
N GLY A 657 12.85 0.04 -26.17
CA GLY A 657 13.89 -0.78 -26.81
C GLY A 657 14.24 -0.38 -28.25
N SER A 658 13.35 0.38 -28.91
CA SER A 658 13.50 0.81 -30.28
C SER A 658 14.12 2.20 -30.44
N ILE A 659 14.37 2.93 -29.35
CA ILE A 659 14.88 4.30 -29.36
C ILE A 659 16.35 4.31 -29.78
N LYS A 660 16.65 4.77 -31.01
CA LYS A 660 17.99 4.78 -31.58
C LYS A 660 18.93 5.74 -30.87
N GLU A 661 18.41 6.86 -30.38
CA GLU A 661 19.17 7.90 -29.69
C GLU A 661 19.84 7.40 -28.39
N LEU A 662 19.44 6.24 -27.89
CA LEU A 662 20.05 5.61 -26.72
C LEU A 662 21.30 4.82 -27.04
N GLN A 663 21.58 4.59 -28.34
CA GLN A 663 22.74 3.86 -28.82
C GLN A 663 23.89 4.80 -29.26
N GLU A 664 23.62 6.11 -29.23
CA GLU A 664 24.58 7.18 -29.61
C GLU A 664 25.20 7.82 -28.35
#